data_be205fc7df8c07048c1b3fc9498595f0
#
_entry.id   be205fc7df8c07048c1b3fc9498595f0
#
_cell.length_a   1.000
_cell.length_b   1.000
_cell.length_c   1.000
_cell.angle_alpha   90.00
_cell.angle_beta   90.00
_cell.angle_gamma   90.00
#
_symmetry.space_group_name_H-M   'P 1'
#
loop_
_entity.id
_entity.type
_entity.pdbx_description
1 polymer ?
#
loop_
_entity_poly.entity_id
_entity_poly.type
_entity_poly.pdbx_seq_one_letter_code
_entity_poly.pdbx_strand_id
1 'polypeptide(L)'
;MRHKRVSGLLGLVVTLCLAPAASAFEGFDPAPPGGADGDSADGRRAAVPTIAAHRLNGNGEVRLDGRLDEPAWRDVPAARGFRQWDPDRGAEPSEQTVFKVVYDEDAVTFGIACLERDPSKIVAKLSRRDRDAGCDIVSIYIDPYHDHTTGYNFKVSATGVQQDAYVFNDGDTDVDWDAVWQAETSRDEHGWYAEIRIPFSAIKYRTAPVMTWGLQVNRYMQGRGENTAWVIWDRKEHGLVSRFGNLTGLEGVHAARQIELLPYFVQRATDPSIQGAGDDVEGFRNVGADFRYGITPDLSLNATVQPDFGQVEADPAVLNLSPFETFYDEKRPFFIEGSRFFQHPDFNLFYSRRIGTGDENSRIRYAAKVTGKSFGGVSVAALAASTDITQEGQAHNLFKNGDQLTRYFVGRFGKEFTGGRNRFNLMQTAVLRTGSRDLYGDAGSREAYTSGFDFDLNSKNRQYNMQGSVVGSIIDPETSTSDPAVTGAPVYGTGGALDIRKRGGKLQGGVTGRWEGDKLQINDMGYLESPDEIFTSMYLFKPYNPEGKSKTFNRAEFNLNANRSWIYASRTGYDIVTGAPAWSYGAAHPQYSHVETSTWLQFRSYREFWMGLSYNGEGTHRYETRGGPLIREPHTYGGWAGVSSDTRKTFVLTLEGNYFVDTSKNVGNHLTSTLKWNQSTSINHSISANFDNRIDDTQWLANVTTGDYPNARGIGGVSYVFGDIHQQTLDLTLRSNILFSRNQSLEIYAQPFVTTGDYTRVRELIHADSYDFLPFVDPVVTDPAKPGLTVNDWDFSYAALNLNVVYRWEYRPGSTFYLVWTQSRSRSEDRYTMGDQNFSPDIGGGQVFKNEPENRVLAKVTYWIAL
;
A
#
# COMPACT_ATOMS: atom_id res chain seq x y z
N MET A 1 11.18 21.25 34.73
CA MET A 1 10.79 22.61 34.26
C MET A 1 10.83 22.79 32.74
N ARG A 2 11.43 21.91 31.94
CA ARG A 2 11.52 22.02 30.48
C ARG A 2 10.25 21.55 29.72
N HIS A 3 9.46 20.62 30.24
CA HIS A 3 8.22 20.12 29.60
C HIS A 3 7.09 21.14 29.38
N LYS A 4 7.07 22.25 30.13
CA LYS A 4 5.99 23.26 29.98
C LYS A 4 6.16 24.21 28.76
N ARG A 5 7.37 24.28 28.14
CA ARG A 5 7.58 25.18 26.99
C ARG A 5 7.24 24.56 25.66
N VAL A 6 7.38 23.25 25.50
CA VAL A 6 7.07 22.54 24.25
C VAL A 6 5.57 22.43 24.02
N SER A 7 4.79 22.18 25.09
CA SER A 7 3.33 22.14 25.01
C SER A 7 2.70 23.48 24.60
N GLY A 8 3.34 24.60 24.94
CA GLY A 8 2.86 25.93 24.54
C GLY A 8 3.11 26.26 23.08
N LEU A 9 4.18 25.76 22.49
CA LEU A 9 4.50 26.03 21.07
C LEU A 9 3.64 25.18 20.14
N LEU A 10 3.37 23.91 20.49
CA LEU A 10 2.44 23.06 19.74
C LEU A 10 1.03 23.65 19.72
N GLY A 11 0.56 24.20 20.84
CA GLY A 11 -0.71 24.91 20.93
C GLY A 11 -0.75 26.17 20.05
N LEU A 12 0.39 26.85 19.89
CA LEU A 12 0.48 28.08 19.09
C LEU A 12 0.45 27.79 17.59
N VAL A 13 1.12 26.74 17.13
CA VAL A 13 1.10 26.33 15.70
C VAL A 13 -0.30 25.88 15.28
N VAL A 14 -1.00 25.13 16.15
CA VAL A 14 -2.38 24.69 15.90
C VAL A 14 -3.35 25.88 15.93
N THR A 15 -3.15 26.85 16.82
CA THR A 15 -4.05 28.03 16.95
C THR A 15 -3.83 29.02 15.80
N LEU A 16 -2.60 29.17 15.29
CA LEU A 16 -2.31 30.05 14.15
C LEU A 16 -2.80 29.50 12.82
N CYS A 17 -2.87 28.17 12.65
CA CYS A 17 -3.39 27.55 11.44
C CYS A 17 -4.93 27.49 11.41
N LEU A 18 -5.62 27.61 12.54
CA LEU A 18 -7.09 27.56 12.60
C LEU A 18 -7.76 28.95 12.41
N ALA A 19 -7.08 30.03 12.72
CA ALA A 19 -7.66 31.36 12.68
C ALA A 19 -7.93 31.92 11.27
N PRO A 20 -7.09 31.73 10.25
CA PRO A 20 -7.39 32.25 8.89
C PRO A 20 -8.32 31.34 8.07
N ALA A 21 -8.45 30.04 8.41
CA ALA A 21 -9.31 29.12 7.65
C ALA A 21 -10.81 29.34 7.91
N ALA A 22 -11.17 29.76 9.12
CA ALA A 22 -12.59 29.98 9.46
C ALA A 22 -13.19 31.23 8.78
N SER A 23 -12.40 32.26 8.52
CA SER A 23 -12.88 33.50 7.90
C SER A 23 -12.90 33.48 6.36
N ALA A 24 -12.24 32.51 5.72
CA ALA A 24 -12.23 32.40 4.25
C ALA A 24 -13.43 31.64 3.67
N PHE A 25 -14.27 31.02 4.51
CA PHE A 25 -15.36 30.14 4.08
C PHE A 25 -16.77 30.63 4.43
N GLU A 26 -16.95 31.89 4.86
CA GLU A 26 -18.27 32.49 5.10
C GLU A 26 -19.18 32.59 3.86
N GLY A 27 -18.74 32.24 2.68
CA GLY A 27 -19.53 32.18 1.44
C GLY A 27 -20.20 30.81 1.13
N PHE A 28 -20.03 29.78 1.95
CA PHE A 28 -20.70 28.48 1.80
C PHE A 28 -21.84 28.33 2.78
N ASP A 29 -23.00 28.89 2.38
CA ASP A 29 -24.25 28.82 3.15
C ASP A 29 -24.63 27.38 3.53
N PRO A 30 -24.80 27.05 4.83
CA PRO A 30 -25.26 25.73 5.25
C PRO A 30 -26.78 25.67 5.07
N ALA A 31 -27.23 25.21 3.93
CA ALA A 31 -28.66 24.93 3.75
C ALA A 31 -29.09 23.77 4.67
N PRO A 32 -30.28 23.84 5.27
CA PRO A 32 -30.77 22.80 6.20
C PRO A 32 -30.93 21.44 5.48
N PRO A 33 -30.99 20.31 6.22
CA PRO A 33 -31.13 19.00 5.64
C PRO A 33 -32.53 18.81 5.05
N GLY A 34 -32.67 19.20 3.81
CA GLY A 34 -33.90 19.09 3.06
C GLY A 34 -33.59 18.72 1.62
N GLY A 35 -34.09 17.57 1.19
CA GLY A 35 -34.39 17.18 -0.16
C GLY A 35 -33.30 17.33 -1.22
N ALA A 36 -32.78 16.21 -1.67
CA ALA A 36 -31.89 16.12 -2.83
C ALA A 36 -32.59 16.67 -4.08
N ASP A 37 -32.18 17.84 -4.54
CA ASP A 37 -32.55 18.38 -5.86
C ASP A 37 -31.35 18.25 -6.81
N GLY A 38 -31.49 17.38 -7.79
CA GLY A 38 -30.58 17.24 -8.92
C GLY A 38 -31.37 17.42 -10.20
N ASP A 39 -31.15 18.53 -10.86
CA ASP A 39 -31.70 18.84 -12.18
C ASP A 39 -31.14 17.91 -13.24
N SER A 40 -31.96 17.00 -13.77
CA SER A 40 -31.74 16.40 -15.08
C SER A 40 -32.58 17.20 -16.09
N ALA A 41 -32.04 17.46 -17.27
CA ALA A 41 -32.67 18.22 -18.37
C ALA A 41 -33.93 17.53 -18.93
N ASP A 42 -34.47 16.54 -18.28
CA ASP A 42 -35.75 15.91 -18.50
C ASP A 42 -36.36 15.68 -17.11
N GLY A 43 -37.23 16.51 -16.67
CA GLY A 43 -37.78 16.71 -15.33
C GLY A 43 -38.49 15.52 -14.65
N ARG A 44 -37.89 14.32 -14.72
CA ARG A 44 -38.26 13.15 -13.90
C ARG A 44 -37.02 12.48 -13.38
N ARG A 45 -36.63 12.76 -12.14
CA ARG A 45 -35.77 11.86 -11.39
C ARG A 45 -36.40 10.46 -11.38
N ALA A 46 -35.71 9.47 -11.92
CA ALA A 46 -36.08 8.09 -11.68
C ALA A 46 -36.03 7.88 -10.15
N ALA A 47 -37.11 7.30 -9.60
CA ALA A 47 -37.15 6.99 -8.17
C ALA A 47 -35.95 6.12 -7.81
N VAL A 48 -35.25 6.46 -6.72
CA VAL A 48 -34.11 5.69 -6.22
C VAL A 48 -34.61 4.27 -5.92
N PRO A 49 -34.04 3.21 -6.52
CA PRO A 49 -34.47 1.85 -6.26
C PRO A 49 -34.45 1.56 -4.75
N THR A 50 -35.53 0.99 -4.26
CA THR A 50 -35.71 0.71 -2.82
C THR A 50 -36.28 -0.68 -2.64
N ILE A 51 -35.74 -1.42 -1.65
CA ILE A 51 -36.25 -2.71 -1.21
C ILE A 51 -36.44 -2.69 0.32
N ALA A 52 -37.50 -3.32 0.82
CA ALA A 52 -37.72 -3.51 2.25
C ALA A 52 -37.11 -4.85 2.72
N ALA A 53 -36.38 -4.82 3.82
CA ALA A 53 -35.97 -6.03 4.52
C ALA A 53 -37.18 -6.65 5.22
N HIS A 54 -37.31 -7.98 5.20
CA HIS A 54 -38.41 -8.69 5.86
C HIS A 54 -37.91 -9.30 7.19
N ARG A 55 -38.58 -8.98 8.29
CA ARG A 55 -38.23 -9.55 9.59
C ARG A 55 -38.68 -11.00 9.71
N LEU A 56 -37.79 -11.89 10.10
CA LEU A 56 -38.10 -13.29 10.38
C LEU A 56 -38.84 -13.39 11.71
N ASN A 57 -40.06 -13.94 11.71
CA ASN A 57 -40.89 -14.14 12.89
C ASN A 57 -40.87 -15.63 13.26
N GLY A 58 -40.42 -15.95 14.45
CA GLY A 58 -40.62 -17.19 15.24
C GLY A 58 -40.42 -18.59 14.62
N ASN A 59 -40.87 -18.81 13.40
CA ASN A 59 -40.74 -20.09 12.67
C ASN A 59 -40.01 -19.98 11.33
N GLY A 60 -39.34 -18.85 11.05
CA GLY A 60 -38.67 -18.59 9.79
C GLY A 60 -37.13 -18.67 9.92
N GLU A 61 -36.60 -19.82 10.32
CA GLU A 61 -35.15 -20.01 10.30
C GLU A 61 -34.67 -20.20 8.86
N VAL A 62 -33.67 -19.43 8.44
CA VAL A 62 -32.93 -19.63 7.19
C VAL A 62 -31.79 -20.58 7.49
N ARG A 63 -31.78 -21.71 6.84
CA ARG A 63 -30.65 -22.64 6.88
C ARG A 63 -29.70 -22.25 5.75
N LEU A 64 -28.50 -21.81 6.13
CA LEU A 64 -27.49 -21.47 5.15
C LEU A 64 -26.99 -22.75 4.42
N ASP A 65 -27.59 -23.06 3.27
CA ASP A 65 -27.15 -24.16 2.41
C ASP A 65 -27.06 -23.74 0.93
N GLY A 66 -27.26 -22.47 0.66
CA GLY A 66 -27.22 -21.87 -0.68
C GLY A 66 -28.49 -22.08 -1.47
N ARG A 67 -29.60 -22.56 -0.87
CA ARG A 67 -30.90 -22.74 -1.54
C ARG A 67 -31.86 -21.69 -1.05
N LEU A 68 -32.79 -21.29 -1.91
CA LEU A 68 -33.80 -20.29 -1.55
C LEU A 68 -35.19 -20.95 -1.52
N ASP A 69 -35.26 -22.16 -0.96
CA ASP A 69 -36.48 -22.99 -0.97
C ASP A 69 -37.23 -22.99 0.35
N GLU A 70 -36.66 -22.43 1.43
CA GLU A 70 -37.29 -22.32 2.74
C GLU A 70 -38.53 -21.40 2.70
N PRO A 71 -39.49 -21.66 3.61
CA PRO A 71 -40.66 -20.79 3.76
C PRO A 71 -40.29 -19.32 4.03
N ALA A 72 -39.17 -19.08 4.70
CA ALA A 72 -38.67 -17.76 4.97
C ALA A 72 -38.48 -16.89 3.71
N TRP A 73 -38.23 -17.47 2.56
CA TRP A 73 -38.02 -16.76 1.30
C TRP A 73 -39.31 -16.58 0.45
N ARG A 74 -40.43 -17.25 0.74
CA ARG A 74 -41.59 -17.31 -0.18
C ARG A 74 -42.27 -15.96 -0.36
N ASP A 75 -42.61 -15.27 0.71
CA ASP A 75 -43.42 -14.03 0.69
C ASP A 75 -42.57 -12.75 0.79
N VAL A 76 -41.25 -12.87 0.65
CA VAL A 76 -40.34 -11.74 0.74
C VAL A 76 -40.28 -10.98 -0.59
N PRO A 77 -40.38 -9.65 -0.58
CA PRO A 77 -40.21 -8.83 -1.76
C PRO A 77 -38.92 -9.12 -2.50
N ALA A 78 -38.98 -9.27 -3.81
CA ALA A 78 -37.82 -9.55 -4.65
C ALA A 78 -37.40 -8.33 -5.46
N ALA A 79 -36.16 -7.94 -5.36
CA ALA A 79 -35.55 -6.93 -6.21
C ALA A 79 -35.09 -7.52 -7.54
N ARG A 80 -35.37 -6.81 -8.61
CA ARG A 80 -35.08 -7.17 -10.01
C ARG A 80 -34.62 -5.93 -10.77
N GLY A 81 -34.49 -6.03 -12.09
CA GLY A 81 -34.26 -4.87 -12.96
C GLY A 81 -32.79 -4.47 -13.05
N PHE A 82 -31.90 -5.42 -12.89
CA PHE A 82 -30.47 -5.21 -13.12
C PHE A 82 -30.23 -4.70 -14.55
N ARG A 83 -29.20 -3.90 -14.70
CA ARG A 83 -28.71 -3.39 -15.99
C ARG A 83 -27.20 -3.64 -16.11
N GLN A 84 -26.72 -3.78 -17.34
CA GLN A 84 -25.29 -3.87 -17.56
C GLN A 84 -24.60 -2.57 -17.08
N TRP A 85 -23.56 -2.72 -16.29
CA TRP A 85 -22.58 -1.71 -16.00
C TRP A 85 -21.44 -1.76 -17.01
N ASP A 86 -20.95 -2.98 -17.31
CA ASP A 86 -19.95 -3.29 -18.31
C ASP A 86 -20.42 -4.50 -19.15
N PRO A 87 -20.07 -4.57 -20.43
CA PRO A 87 -19.37 -3.58 -21.24
C PRO A 87 -20.27 -2.45 -21.75
N ASP A 88 -21.58 -2.69 -21.88
CA ASP A 88 -22.55 -1.83 -22.54
C ASP A 88 -23.53 -1.24 -21.53
N ARG A 89 -23.11 -0.17 -20.84
CA ARG A 89 -23.87 0.45 -19.75
C ARG A 89 -25.33 0.74 -20.13
N GLY A 90 -26.26 0.33 -19.28
CA GLY A 90 -27.70 0.51 -19.43
C GLY A 90 -28.39 -0.52 -20.30
N ALA A 91 -27.63 -1.40 -20.99
CA ALA A 91 -28.21 -2.50 -21.73
C ALA A 91 -28.92 -3.53 -20.81
N GLU A 92 -29.83 -4.33 -21.38
CA GLU A 92 -30.39 -5.47 -20.67
C GLU A 92 -29.27 -6.46 -20.30
N PRO A 93 -29.34 -7.08 -19.10
CA PRO A 93 -28.39 -8.10 -18.73
C PRO A 93 -28.56 -9.34 -19.61
N SER A 94 -27.44 -9.99 -19.94
CA SER A 94 -27.52 -11.25 -20.70
C SER A 94 -28.22 -12.36 -19.92
N GLU A 95 -28.12 -12.33 -18.59
CA GLU A 95 -28.80 -13.28 -17.68
C GLU A 95 -29.41 -12.52 -16.50
N GLN A 96 -30.51 -13.00 -15.97
CA GLN A 96 -31.26 -12.31 -14.91
C GLN A 96 -30.66 -12.58 -13.53
N THR A 97 -30.75 -11.57 -12.67
CA THR A 97 -30.42 -11.67 -11.24
C THR A 97 -31.60 -11.18 -10.42
N VAL A 98 -31.88 -11.90 -9.34
CA VAL A 98 -32.96 -11.60 -8.41
C VAL A 98 -32.40 -11.70 -7.00
N PHE A 99 -32.74 -10.76 -6.10
CA PHE A 99 -32.36 -10.90 -4.70
C PHE A 99 -33.50 -10.55 -3.76
N LYS A 100 -33.44 -11.09 -2.55
CA LYS A 100 -34.35 -10.87 -1.44
C LYS A 100 -33.55 -10.59 -0.17
N VAL A 101 -34.14 -9.89 0.79
CA VAL A 101 -33.48 -9.54 2.04
C VAL A 101 -34.39 -9.87 3.22
N VAL A 102 -33.86 -10.68 4.14
CA VAL A 102 -34.50 -10.99 5.42
C VAL A 102 -33.56 -10.62 6.57
N TYR A 103 -34.08 -10.44 7.78
CA TYR A 103 -33.27 -10.20 8.96
C TYR A 103 -33.89 -10.78 10.23
N ASP A 104 -33.06 -11.12 11.18
CA ASP A 104 -33.43 -11.48 12.55
C ASP A 104 -32.84 -10.48 13.58
N GLU A 105 -32.71 -10.85 14.83
CA GLU A 105 -32.13 -9.98 15.88
C GLU A 105 -30.61 -9.83 15.73
N ASP A 106 -29.92 -10.80 15.12
CA ASP A 106 -28.47 -10.93 15.08
C ASP A 106 -27.86 -10.57 13.74
N ALA A 107 -28.60 -10.72 12.62
CA ALA A 107 -28.01 -10.57 11.29
C ALA A 107 -29.02 -10.15 10.21
N VAL A 108 -28.51 -9.58 9.14
CA VAL A 108 -29.20 -9.43 7.86
C VAL A 108 -28.73 -10.54 6.92
N THR A 109 -29.69 -11.17 6.21
CA THR A 109 -29.41 -12.27 5.27
C THR A 109 -29.93 -11.93 3.89
N PHE A 110 -29.08 -12.05 2.87
CA PHE A 110 -29.39 -11.85 1.47
C PHE A 110 -29.51 -13.20 0.78
N GLY A 111 -30.63 -13.43 0.10
CA GLY A 111 -30.83 -14.57 -0.80
C GLY A 111 -30.75 -14.09 -2.24
N ILE A 112 -29.79 -14.58 -3.03
CA ILE A 112 -29.53 -14.11 -4.40
C ILE A 112 -29.63 -15.28 -5.36
N ALA A 113 -30.47 -15.14 -6.40
CA ALA A 113 -30.58 -16.07 -7.51
C ALA A 113 -29.91 -15.50 -8.76
N CYS A 114 -28.85 -16.12 -9.21
CA CYS A 114 -28.10 -15.81 -10.41
C CYS A 114 -28.49 -16.76 -11.52
N LEU A 115 -29.57 -16.44 -12.28
CA LEU A 115 -30.05 -17.30 -13.32
C LEU A 115 -29.05 -17.42 -14.47
N GLU A 116 -28.96 -18.57 -15.08
CA GLU A 116 -28.09 -18.86 -16.23
C GLU A 116 -28.74 -19.91 -17.11
N ARG A 117 -29.00 -19.56 -18.38
CA ARG A 117 -29.63 -20.47 -19.36
C ARG A 117 -28.73 -21.64 -19.75
N ASP A 118 -27.44 -21.47 -19.64
CA ASP A 118 -26.42 -22.48 -19.92
C ASP A 118 -25.47 -22.62 -18.73
N PRO A 119 -25.77 -23.45 -17.72
CA PRO A 119 -24.98 -23.59 -16.52
C PRO A 119 -23.52 -23.99 -16.74
N SER A 120 -23.20 -24.53 -17.93
CA SER A 120 -21.80 -24.83 -18.28
C SER A 120 -20.92 -23.58 -18.43
N LYS A 121 -21.53 -22.39 -18.57
CA LYS A 121 -20.85 -21.10 -18.67
C LYS A 121 -20.55 -20.46 -17.32
N ILE A 122 -21.08 -20.99 -16.22
CA ILE A 122 -20.77 -20.54 -14.88
C ILE A 122 -19.30 -20.84 -14.62
N VAL A 123 -18.51 -19.80 -14.42
CA VAL A 123 -17.10 -19.93 -14.07
C VAL A 123 -16.97 -20.02 -12.55
N ALA A 124 -16.79 -21.26 -12.06
CA ALA A 124 -16.77 -21.58 -10.65
C ALA A 124 -15.38 -22.12 -10.26
N LYS A 125 -14.46 -21.21 -9.90
CA LYS A 125 -13.11 -21.54 -9.44
C LYS A 125 -13.00 -21.35 -7.95
N LEU A 126 -12.21 -22.19 -7.29
CA LEU A 126 -11.82 -21.99 -5.90
C LEU A 126 -10.70 -20.96 -5.83
N SER A 127 -10.72 -20.16 -4.78
CA SER A 127 -9.60 -19.35 -4.33
C SER A 127 -9.54 -19.38 -2.80
N ARG A 128 -8.47 -18.88 -2.25
CA ARG A 128 -8.41 -18.54 -0.84
C ARG A 128 -9.36 -17.36 -0.59
N ARG A 129 -9.92 -17.26 0.63
CA ARG A 129 -10.64 -16.06 1.11
C ARG A 129 -9.83 -14.80 0.78
N ASP A 130 -10.51 -13.75 0.34
CA ASP A 130 -9.98 -12.44 -0.05
C ASP A 130 -9.03 -12.44 -1.27
N ARG A 131 -9.07 -13.52 -2.07
CA ARG A 131 -8.34 -13.59 -3.34
C ARG A 131 -9.30 -13.80 -4.51
N ASP A 132 -9.09 -13.02 -5.57
CA ASP A 132 -9.86 -13.17 -6.82
C ASP A 132 -9.34 -14.35 -7.64
N ALA A 133 -10.22 -15.31 -7.92
CA ALA A 133 -9.93 -16.45 -8.81
C ALA A 133 -10.32 -16.21 -10.26
N GLY A 134 -10.87 -15.04 -10.61
CA GLY A 134 -11.46 -14.80 -11.91
C GLY A 134 -12.65 -15.75 -12.17
N CYS A 135 -13.71 -15.61 -11.40
CA CYS A 135 -14.92 -16.44 -11.42
C CYS A 135 -16.20 -15.60 -11.40
N ASP A 136 -17.35 -16.24 -11.50
CA ASP A 136 -18.64 -15.58 -11.33
C ASP A 136 -18.81 -15.19 -9.86
N ILE A 137 -19.19 -13.92 -9.62
CA ILE A 137 -19.26 -13.31 -8.29
C ILE A 137 -20.54 -12.48 -8.18
N VAL A 138 -21.14 -12.51 -6.99
CA VAL A 138 -22.09 -11.48 -6.54
C VAL A 138 -21.43 -10.59 -5.49
N SER A 139 -21.73 -9.31 -5.53
CA SER A 139 -21.22 -8.31 -4.59
C SER A 139 -22.37 -7.53 -3.99
N ILE A 140 -22.41 -7.46 -2.67
CA ILE A 140 -23.37 -6.66 -1.91
C ILE A 140 -22.61 -5.50 -1.30
N TYR A 141 -23.02 -4.28 -1.57
CA TYR A 141 -22.52 -3.09 -0.91
C TYR A 141 -23.61 -2.52 0.00
N ILE A 142 -23.28 -2.26 1.24
CA ILE A 142 -24.18 -1.64 2.21
C ILE A 142 -23.54 -0.39 2.81
N ASP A 143 -24.32 0.69 2.94
CA ASP A 143 -23.99 1.89 3.70
C ASP A 143 -24.88 1.96 4.94
N PRO A 144 -24.47 1.33 6.07
CA PRO A 144 -25.32 1.22 7.25
C PRO A 144 -25.34 2.50 8.09
N TYR A 145 -24.47 3.46 7.82
CA TYR A 145 -24.54 4.81 8.39
C TYR A 145 -25.52 5.71 7.64
N HIS A 146 -25.81 5.36 6.37
CA HIS A 146 -26.52 6.20 5.40
C HIS A 146 -25.86 7.57 5.27
N ASP A 147 -24.53 7.57 5.24
CA ASP A 147 -23.71 8.79 5.15
C ASP A 147 -23.27 9.10 3.73
N HIS A 148 -23.56 8.20 2.77
CA HIS A 148 -23.25 8.32 1.35
C HIS A 148 -21.76 8.50 1.03
N THR A 149 -20.89 8.04 1.94
CA THR A 149 -19.43 8.15 1.82
C THR A 149 -18.70 6.89 2.25
N THR A 150 -19.32 6.13 3.17
CA THR A 150 -18.72 4.91 3.71
C THR A 150 -19.65 3.72 3.56
N GLY A 151 -19.08 2.52 3.46
CA GLY A 151 -19.86 1.30 3.32
C GLY A 151 -19.01 0.04 3.46
N TYR A 152 -19.67 -1.10 3.34
CA TYR A 152 -19.06 -2.41 3.33
C TYR A 152 -19.38 -3.12 2.03
N ASN A 153 -18.44 -3.90 1.52
CA ASN A 153 -18.62 -4.74 0.36
C ASN A 153 -18.42 -6.20 0.76
N PHE A 154 -19.42 -7.04 0.55
CA PHE A 154 -19.38 -8.48 0.75
C PHE A 154 -19.55 -9.17 -0.59
N LYS A 155 -18.57 -10.00 -0.97
CA LYS A 155 -18.57 -10.71 -2.25
C LYS A 155 -18.57 -12.22 -2.01
N VAL A 156 -19.34 -12.93 -2.82
CA VAL A 156 -19.38 -14.39 -2.81
C VAL A 156 -19.24 -14.90 -4.23
N SER A 157 -18.31 -15.81 -4.45
CA SER A 157 -18.17 -16.50 -5.73
C SER A 157 -19.17 -17.65 -5.89
N ALA A 158 -19.35 -18.12 -7.11
CA ALA A 158 -20.18 -19.31 -7.39
C ALA A 158 -19.69 -20.61 -6.72
N THR A 159 -18.54 -20.60 -6.04
CA THR A 159 -17.98 -21.69 -5.22
C THR A 159 -18.08 -21.43 -3.72
N GLY A 160 -18.71 -20.32 -3.29
CA GLY A 160 -18.85 -19.95 -1.90
C GLY A 160 -17.60 -19.27 -1.29
N VAL A 161 -16.62 -18.92 -2.10
CA VAL A 161 -15.45 -18.16 -1.61
C VAL A 161 -15.88 -16.75 -1.30
N GLN A 162 -15.54 -16.31 -0.08
CA GLN A 162 -15.85 -15.01 0.48
C GLN A 162 -14.72 -14.02 0.24
N GLN A 163 -15.10 -12.75 0.01
CA GLN A 163 -14.22 -11.60 0.01
C GLN A 163 -14.97 -10.46 0.66
N ASP A 164 -14.31 -9.68 1.48
CA ASP A 164 -14.90 -8.47 2.04
C ASP A 164 -13.96 -7.26 1.95
N ALA A 165 -14.55 -6.09 2.08
CA ALA A 165 -13.81 -4.84 2.05
C ALA A 165 -14.63 -3.71 2.70
N TYR A 166 -13.93 -2.72 3.19
CA TYR A 166 -14.55 -1.47 3.61
C TYR A 166 -14.42 -0.41 2.51
N VAL A 167 -15.51 0.29 2.22
CA VAL A 167 -15.57 1.38 1.25
C VAL A 167 -15.58 2.71 1.98
N PHE A 168 -14.76 3.66 1.52
CA PHE A 168 -14.64 5.00 2.11
C PHE A 168 -14.43 6.07 1.03
N ASN A 169 -14.46 7.35 1.39
CA ASN A 169 -14.32 8.48 0.46
C ASN A 169 -15.25 8.39 -0.76
N ASP A 170 -16.42 7.75 -0.62
CA ASP A 170 -17.39 7.56 -1.69
C ASP A 170 -16.90 6.72 -2.88
N GLY A 171 -15.87 5.87 -2.69
CA GLY A 171 -15.41 4.98 -3.77
C GLY A 171 -14.07 4.29 -3.55
N ASP A 172 -13.26 4.75 -2.61
CA ASP A 172 -12.02 4.08 -2.25
C ASP A 172 -12.33 2.79 -1.49
N THR A 173 -11.48 1.79 -1.60
CA THR A 173 -11.71 0.46 -1.02
C THR A 173 -10.51 0.01 -0.21
N ASP A 174 -10.75 -0.39 1.02
CA ASP A 174 -9.80 -1.04 1.92
C ASP A 174 -10.10 -2.55 1.90
N VAL A 175 -9.28 -3.32 1.19
CA VAL A 175 -9.43 -4.77 1.01
C VAL A 175 -8.82 -5.58 2.15
N ASP A 176 -8.10 -4.92 3.03
CA ASP A 176 -7.49 -5.53 4.22
C ASP A 176 -8.45 -5.57 5.42
N TRP A 177 -9.63 -4.95 5.27
CA TRP A 177 -10.69 -5.06 6.25
C TRP A 177 -11.32 -6.46 6.18
N ASP A 178 -11.34 -7.18 7.31
CA ASP A 178 -11.81 -8.55 7.42
C ASP A 178 -12.89 -8.66 8.52
N ALA A 179 -13.98 -9.38 8.22
CA ALA A 179 -15.08 -9.63 9.13
C ALA A 179 -15.44 -11.11 9.18
N VAL A 180 -16.02 -11.54 10.28
CA VAL A 180 -16.57 -12.90 10.40
C VAL A 180 -18.04 -12.88 9.99
N TRP A 181 -18.35 -13.47 8.85
CA TRP A 181 -19.68 -13.63 8.28
C TRP A 181 -19.79 -14.97 7.55
N GLN A 182 -21.00 -15.33 7.13
CA GLN A 182 -21.27 -16.67 6.57
C GLN A 182 -21.90 -16.56 5.21
N ALA A 183 -21.54 -17.46 4.31
CA ALA A 183 -22.19 -17.62 3.01
C ALA A 183 -22.11 -19.04 2.54
N GLU A 184 -23.20 -19.51 1.90
CA GLU A 184 -23.26 -20.77 1.22
C GLU A 184 -23.81 -20.57 -0.19
N THR A 185 -23.38 -21.42 -1.09
CA THR A 185 -23.80 -21.37 -2.49
C THR A 185 -24.20 -22.76 -3.02
N SER A 186 -25.19 -22.78 -3.89
CA SER A 186 -25.59 -23.97 -4.61
C SER A 186 -25.70 -23.71 -6.12
N ARG A 187 -25.73 -24.77 -6.90
CA ARG A 187 -25.91 -24.71 -8.37
C ARG A 187 -26.85 -25.78 -8.83
N ASP A 188 -27.69 -25.46 -9.83
CA ASP A 188 -28.58 -26.37 -10.50
C ASP A 188 -28.64 -26.09 -12.03
N GLU A 189 -29.63 -26.66 -12.71
CA GLU A 189 -29.88 -26.48 -14.14
C GLU A 189 -30.37 -25.06 -14.52
N HIS A 190 -30.72 -24.22 -13.57
CA HIS A 190 -31.23 -22.85 -13.79
C HIS A 190 -30.24 -21.77 -13.47
N GLY A 191 -29.13 -22.10 -12.79
CA GLY A 191 -28.11 -21.14 -12.39
C GLY A 191 -27.36 -21.46 -11.12
N TRP A 192 -27.03 -20.44 -10.38
CA TRP A 192 -26.43 -20.57 -9.06
C TRP A 192 -27.08 -19.60 -8.06
N TYR A 193 -27.04 -19.99 -6.81
CA TYR A 193 -27.72 -19.29 -5.73
C TYR A 193 -26.72 -19.02 -4.61
N ALA A 194 -26.92 -17.90 -3.89
CA ALA A 194 -26.13 -17.55 -2.72
C ALA A 194 -27.03 -17.12 -1.57
N GLU A 195 -26.75 -17.63 -0.39
CA GLU A 195 -27.25 -17.12 0.89
C GLU A 195 -26.08 -16.48 1.65
N ILE A 196 -26.24 -15.21 2.01
CA ILE A 196 -25.17 -14.39 2.59
C ILE A 196 -25.70 -13.79 3.89
N ARG A 197 -25.21 -14.30 5.03
CA ARG A 197 -25.60 -13.87 6.37
C ARG A 197 -24.51 -12.96 6.94
N ILE A 198 -24.85 -11.70 7.18
CA ILE A 198 -23.98 -10.68 7.72
C ILE A 198 -24.44 -10.36 9.14
N PRO A 199 -23.70 -10.80 10.18
CA PRO A 199 -24.00 -10.45 11.58
C PRO A 199 -23.94 -8.94 11.80
N PHE A 200 -24.84 -8.38 12.58
CA PHE A 200 -24.79 -6.97 12.95
C PHE A 200 -23.54 -6.63 13.77
N SER A 201 -22.95 -7.59 14.45
CA SER A 201 -21.66 -7.45 15.14
C SER A 201 -20.47 -7.30 14.17
N ALA A 202 -20.59 -7.78 12.93
CA ALA A 202 -19.51 -7.70 11.94
C ALA A 202 -19.37 -6.30 11.29
N ILE A 203 -20.39 -5.47 11.39
CA ILE A 203 -20.46 -4.14 10.76
C ILE A 203 -20.75 -3.05 11.80
N LYS A 204 -20.32 -1.85 11.49
CA LYS A 204 -20.66 -0.66 12.29
C LYS A 204 -21.81 0.09 11.62
N TYR A 205 -22.83 0.46 12.37
CA TYR A 205 -24.02 1.08 11.83
C TYR A 205 -24.62 2.12 12.78
N ARG A 206 -25.44 3.00 12.22
CA ARG A 206 -26.19 3.98 12.99
C ARG A 206 -27.46 3.35 13.53
N THR A 207 -27.65 3.38 14.84
CA THR A 207 -28.86 2.91 15.50
C THR A 207 -30.00 3.93 15.36
N ALA A 208 -31.18 3.46 14.95
CA ALA A 208 -32.42 4.22 14.89
C ALA A 208 -33.61 3.26 15.11
N PRO A 209 -34.79 3.74 15.53
CA PRO A 209 -35.97 2.89 15.66
C PRO A 209 -36.33 2.13 14.39
N VAL A 210 -36.24 2.80 13.26
CA VAL A 210 -36.33 2.25 11.90
C VAL A 210 -35.11 2.71 11.12
N MET A 211 -34.31 1.78 10.64
CA MET A 211 -33.09 2.10 9.90
C MET A 211 -33.32 2.01 8.39
N THR A 212 -32.67 2.91 7.68
CA THR A 212 -32.51 2.89 6.23
C THR A 212 -31.01 2.83 5.93
N TRP A 213 -30.60 1.87 5.13
CA TRP A 213 -29.22 1.72 4.66
C TRP A 213 -29.12 1.99 3.16
N GLY A 214 -27.98 2.46 2.72
CA GLY A 214 -27.66 2.42 1.29
C GLY A 214 -27.40 0.99 0.85
N LEU A 215 -27.84 0.61 -0.35
CA LEU A 215 -27.67 -0.73 -0.89
C LEU A 215 -27.34 -0.71 -2.38
N GLN A 216 -26.35 -1.50 -2.77
CA GLN A 216 -26.06 -1.85 -4.14
C GLN A 216 -25.77 -3.35 -4.26
N VAL A 217 -26.27 -3.99 -5.31
CA VAL A 217 -25.97 -5.39 -5.62
C VAL A 217 -25.46 -5.47 -7.06
N ASN A 218 -24.30 -6.11 -7.22
CA ASN A 218 -23.68 -6.34 -8.52
C ASN A 218 -23.50 -7.83 -8.75
N ARG A 219 -23.58 -8.26 -10.02
CA ARG A 219 -23.16 -9.59 -10.46
C ARG A 219 -22.14 -9.47 -11.57
N TYR A 220 -21.00 -10.13 -11.41
CA TYR A 220 -19.99 -10.27 -12.45
C TYR A 220 -20.04 -11.70 -13.04
N MET A 221 -20.17 -11.80 -14.35
CA MET A 221 -20.16 -13.04 -15.14
C MET A 221 -18.81 -13.14 -15.87
N GLN A 222 -17.89 -13.88 -15.30
CA GLN A 222 -16.50 -13.96 -15.77
C GLN A 222 -16.41 -14.43 -17.23
N GLY A 223 -17.14 -15.48 -17.59
CA GLY A 223 -17.11 -16.03 -18.94
C GLY A 223 -17.54 -15.03 -20.02
N ARG A 224 -18.40 -14.09 -19.68
CA ARG A 224 -18.93 -13.05 -20.58
C ARG A 224 -18.16 -11.72 -20.46
N GLY A 225 -17.42 -11.50 -19.37
CA GLY A 225 -16.85 -10.20 -19.03
C GLY A 225 -17.93 -9.14 -18.78
N GLU A 226 -19.10 -9.57 -18.30
CA GLU A 226 -20.25 -8.73 -18.08
C GLU A 226 -20.43 -8.45 -16.59
N ASN A 227 -20.53 -7.18 -16.24
CA ASN A 227 -20.90 -6.71 -14.91
C ASN A 227 -22.31 -6.11 -14.97
N THR A 228 -23.21 -6.60 -14.14
CA THR A 228 -24.58 -6.07 -14.00
C THR A 228 -24.78 -5.50 -12.62
N ALA A 229 -25.53 -4.42 -12.53
CA ALA A 229 -25.77 -3.68 -11.30
C ALA A 229 -27.28 -3.40 -11.11
N TRP A 230 -27.73 -3.46 -9.85
CA TRP A 230 -29.12 -3.13 -9.50
C TRP A 230 -29.41 -1.64 -9.66
N VAL A 231 -28.44 -0.79 -9.30
CA VAL A 231 -28.51 0.66 -9.53
C VAL A 231 -27.41 1.05 -10.50
N ILE A 232 -27.75 1.82 -11.53
CA ILE A 232 -26.77 2.38 -12.48
C ILE A 232 -26.88 3.92 -12.52
N TRP A 233 -25.75 4.57 -12.78
CA TRP A 233 -25.64 6.01 -12.93
C TRP A 233 -24.73 6.38 -14.10
N ASP A 234 -24.67 7.64 -14.49
CA ASP A 234 -23.78 8.07 -15.57
C ASP A 234 -22.31 7.96 -15.12
N ARG A 235 -21.47 7.28 -15.90
CA ARG A 235 -20.02 7.16 -15.62
C ARG A 235 -19.28 8.51 -15.56
N LYS A 236 -19.87 9.56 -16.04
CA LYS A 236 -19.35 10.93 -15.90
C LYS A 236 -19.58 11.50 -14.49
N GLU A 237 -20.44 10.89 -13.71
CA GLU A 237 -20.68 11.25 -12.33
C GLU A 237 -19.70 10.55 -11.43
N HIS A 238 -19.10 11.29 -10.51
CA HIS A 238 -18.21 10.72 -9.51
C HIS A 238 -19.02 10.18 -8.32
N GLY A 239 -18.48 9.15 -7.65
CA GLY A 239 -19.04 8.55 -6.46
C GLY A 239 -19.56 7.13 -6.72
N LEU A 240 -19.53 6.34 -5.66
CA LEU A 240 -20.02 4.97 -5.59
C LEU A 240 -21.12 4.86 -4.52
N VAL A 241 -20.76 5.09 -3.24
CA VAL A 241 -21.68 4.96 -2.09
C VAL A 241 -22.82 5.95 -2.16
N SER A 242 -22.53 7.17 -2.63
CA SER A 242 -23.55 8.24 -2.83
C SER A 242 -24.59 7.93 -3.92
N ARG A 243 -24.40 6.84 -4.66
CA ARG A 243 -25.25 6.41 -5.77
C ARG A 243 -26.11 5.18 -5.45
N PHE A 244 -25.97 4.63 -4.25
CA PHE A 244 -26.69 3.43 -3.85
C PHE A 244 -28.21 3.65 -3.84
N GLY A 245 -28.94 2.56 -4.01
CA GLY A 245 -30.37 2.45 -3.69
C GLY A 245 -30.57 2.36 -2.16
N ASN A 246 -31.79 2.08 -1.73
CA ASN A 246 -32.14 2.01 -0.33
C ASN A 246 -32.59 0.61 0.10
N LEU A 247 -32.13 0.16 1.26
CA LEU A 247 -32.66 -0.93 2.05
C LEU A 247 -33.38 -0.32 3.26
N THR A 248 -34.69 -0.56 3.37
CA THR A 248 -35.54 0.00 4.41
C THR A 248 -36.15 -1.06 5.31
N GLY A 249 -36.76 -0.67 6.41
CA GLY A 249 -37.55 -1.59 7.27
C GLY A 249 -36.73 -2.43 8.24
N LEU A 250 -35.50 -2.07 8.53
CA LEU A 250 -34.73 -2.69 9.59
C LEU A 250 -35.15 -2.08 10.95
N GLU A 251 -35.84 -2.86 11.78
CA GLU A 251 -36.40 -2.44 13.05
C GLU A 251 -36.00 -3.40 14.20
N GLY A 252 -35.80 -2.86 15.39
CA GLY A 252 -35.50 -3.65 16.58
C GLY A 252 -34.17 -4.37 16.58
N VAL A 253 -33.19 -3.86 15.80
CA VAL A 253 -31.83 -4.36 15.77
C VAL A 253 -31.05 -3.76 16.93
N HIS A 254 -30.45 -4.59 17.74
CA HIS A 254 -29.65 -4.18 18.89
C HIS A 254 -28.16 -4.38 18.59
N ALA A 255 -27.36 -3.42 19.00
CA ALA A 255 -25.90 -3.54 18.87
C ALA A 255 -25.41 -4.63 19.85
N ALA A 256 -25.01 -5.76 19.34
CA ALA A 256 -24.30 -6.75 20.12
C ALA A 256 -22.94 -6.19 20.57
N ARG A 257 -22.57 -6.39 21.83
CA ARG A 257 -21.21 -6.11 22.30
C ARG A 257 -20.27 -7.14 21.67
N GLN A 258 -19.35 -6.67 20.87
CA GLN A 258 -18.34 -7.52 20.26
C GLN A 258 -17.15 -7.63 21.21
N ILE A 259 -16.89 -8.82 21.72
CA ILE A 259 -15.68 -9.16 22.47
C ILE A 259 -15.06 -10.36 21.78
N GLU A 260 -13.84 -10.20 21.29
CA GLU A 260 -13.11 -11.26 20.61
C GLU A 260 -11.73 -11.43 21.25
N LEU A 261 -11.31 -12.66 21.39
CA LEU A 261 -9.97 -13.04 21.84
C LEU A 261 -9.37 -14.03 20.84
N LEU A 262 -8.17 -13.75 20.38
CA LEU A 262 -7.42 -14.58 19.44
C LEU A 262 -6.06 -14.96 20.06
N PRO A 263 -6.01 -15.94 20.96
CA PRO A 263 -4.75 -16.50 21.40
C PRO A 263 -4.06 -17.24 20.26
N TYR A 264 -2.73 -17.18 20.25
CA TYR A 264 -1.93 -17.92 19.30
C TYR A 264 -0.66 -18.50 19.94
N PHE A 265 -0.20 -19.56 19.30
CA PHE A 265 1.05 -20.22 19.61
C PHE A 265 1.87 -20.34 18.32
N VAL A 266 3.14 -19.98 18.39
CA VAL A 266 4.10 -20.10 17.29
C VAL A 266 5.31 -20.87 17.74
N GLN A 267 5.72 -21.81 16.93
CA GLN A 267 7.00 -22.50 17.08
C GLN A 267 7.77 -22.37 15.77
N ARG A 268 8.99 -21.89 15.84
CA ARG A 268 9.91 -21.77 14.71
C ARG A 268 11.20 -22.56 15.02
N ALA A 269 11.67 -23.28 14.04
CA ALA A 269 13.00 -23.88 14.02
C ALA A 269 13.76 -23.29 12.84
N THR A 270 14.95 -22.78 13.07
CA THR A 270 15.85 -22.24 12.06
C THR A 270 17.11 -23.10 12.07
N ASP A 271 17.51 -23.57 10.89
CA ASP A 271 18.74 -24.26 10.63
C ASP A 271 19.67 -23.28 9.91
N PRO A 272 20.59 -22.60 10.62
CA PRO A 272 21.45 -21.61 10.03
C PRO A 272 22.56 -22.24 9.22
N SER A 273 22.65 -21.94 7.93
CA SER A 273 23.71 -22.38 7.03
C SER A 273 24.95 -21.49 7.06
N ILE A 274 25.13 -20.64 8.05
CA ILE A 274 26.18 -19.63 8.06
C ILE A 274 27.50 -20.29 8.43
N GLN A 275 28.51 -20.12 7.56
CA GLN A 275 29.90 -20.54 7.81
C GLN A 275 30.38 -20.05 9.18
N GLY A 276 30.51 -20.97 10.14
CA GLY A 276 31.07 -20.71 11.46
C GLY A 276 30.08 -20.66 12.64
N ALA A 277 28.78 -20.69 12.41
CA ALA A 277 27.79 -20.98 13.46
C ALA A 277 27.73 -22.52 13.62
N GLY A 278 27.76 -23.02 14.83
CA GLY A 278 27.68 -24.47 15.11
C GLY A 278 26.38 -25.05 14.56
N ASP A 279 26.36 -26.38 14.37
CA ASP A 279 25.25 -27.18 13.83
C ASP A 279 23.95 -27.16 14.69
N ASP A 280 23.78 -26.17 15.58
CA ASP A 280 22.66 -26.11 16.51
C ASP A 280 21.43 -25.41 15.88
N VAL A 281 20.34 -26.16 15.75
CA VAL A 281 19.04 -25.64 15.33
C VAL A 281 18.51 -24.68 16.39
N GLU A 282 18.35 -23.43 16.00
CA GLU A 282 17.72 -22.42 16.87
C GLU A 282 16.22 -22.62 16.97
N GLY A 283 15.75 -22.90 18.17
CA GLY A 283 14.33 -23.04 18.47
C GLY A 283 13.71 -21.76 19.08
N PHE A 284 12.70 -21.20 18.44
CA PHE A 284 11.94 -20.07 18.97
C PHE A 284 10.51 -20.49 19.27
N ARG A 285 10.01 -20.08 20.46
CA ARG A 285 8.62 -20.28 20.86
C ARG A 285 8.01 -18.94 21.29
N ASN A 286 6.84 -18.62 20.79
CA ASN A 286 6.11 -17.43 21.17
C ASN A 286 4.66 -17.77 21.47
N VAL A 287 4.14 -17.16 22.55
CA VAL A 287 2.72 -17.20 22.94
C VAL A 287 2.25 -15.76 23.02
N GLY A 288 1.21 -15.43 22.30
CA GLY A 288 0.65 -14.11 22.32
C GLY A 288 -0.88 -14.17 22.20
N ALA A 289 -1.49 -13.00 22.23
CA ALA A 289 -2.93 -12.89 22.09
C ALA A 289 -3.31 -11.53 21.52
N ASP A 290 -4.29 -11.54 20.62
CA ASP A 290 -4.99 -10.35 20.17
C ASP A 290 -6.35 -10.28 20.83
N PHE A 291 -6.74 -9.08 21.23
CA PHE A 291 -7.99 -8.78 21.88
C PHE A 291 -8.73 -7.69 21.12
N ARG A 292 -10.02 -7.89 20.85
CA ARG A 292 -10.89 -6.89 20.23
C ARG A 292 -12.11 -6.66 21.11
N TYR A 293 -12.42 -5.39 21.33
CA TYR A 293 -13.56 -4.95 22.11
C TYR A 293 -14.32 -3.82 21.41
N GLY A 294 -15.58 -4.06 21.08
CA GLY A 294 -16.50 -3.02 20.61
C GLY A 294 -16.90 -2.13 21.80
N ILE A 295 -16.26 -0.95 21.93
CA ILE A 295 -16.59 0.03 22.97
C ILE A 295 -18.01 0.56 22.74
N THR A 296 -18.32 0.88 21.49
CA THR A 296 -19.63 1.22 20.97
C THR A 296 -19.82 0.55 19.61
N PRO A 297 -21.01 0.55 19.00
CA PRO A 297 -21.19 0.06 17.65
C PRO A 297 -20.24 0.72 16.63
N ASP A 298 -19.73 1.91 16.96
CA ASP A 298 -18.95 2.75 16.07
C ASP A 298 -17.45 2.78 16.41
N LEU A 299 -17.06 2.34 17.61
CA LEU A 299 -15.71 2.49 18.15
C LEU A 299 -15.19 1.15 18.67
N SER A 300 -14.03 0.71 18.20
CA SER A 300 -13.39 -0.54 18.63
C SER A 300 -12.02 -0.29 19.26
N LEU A 301 -11.71 -1.05 20.29
CA LEU A 301 -10.39 -1.22 20.88
C LEU A 301 -9.80 -2.54 20.39
N ASN A 302 -8.61 -2.48 19.80
CA ASN A 302 -7.83 -3.66 19.48
C ASN A 302 -6.52 -3.59 20.27
N ALA A 303 -6.14 -4.67 20.91
CA ALA A 303 -4.90 -4.76 21.69
C ALA A 303 -4.18 -6.06 21.36
N THR A 304 -2.87 -6.04 21.43
CA THR A 304 -2.02 -7.21 21.20
C THR A 304 -0.90 -7.26 22.23
N VAL A 305 -0.60 -8.46 22.68
CA VAL A 305 0.53 -8.74 23.57
C VAL A 305 1.43 -9.76 22.91
N GLN A 306 2.72 -9.44 22.83
CA GLN A 306 3.72 -10.26 22.14
C GLN A 306 3.28 -10.65 20.72
N PRO A 307 2.93 -9.68 19.86
CA PRO A 307 2.47 -9.99 18.52
C PRO A 307 3.51 -10.85 17.81
N ASP A 308 2.99 -11.86 17.11
CA ASP A 308 3.83 -12.72 16.29
C ASP A 308 4.18 -12.01 14.99
N PHE A 309 5.46 -11.88 14.73
CA PHE A 309 6.02 -11.39 13.49
C PHE A 309 6.50 -12.52 12.56
N GLY A 310 6.13 -13.76 12.86
CA GLY A 310 6.37 -14.87 11.95
C GLY A 310 5.74 -14.53 10.61
N GLN A 311 6.55 -13.94 9.72
CA GLN A 311 6.09 -13.56 8.39
C GLN A 311 5.72 -14.84 7.64
N VAL A 312 4.43 -14.99 7.37
CA VAL A 312 3.95 -16.08 6.49
C VAL A 312 4.40 -15.80 5.05
N GLU A 313 4.63 -14.53 4.71
CA GLU A 313 5.14 -14.09 3.41
C GLU A 313 6.47 -13.33 3.58
N ALA A 314 7.54 -13.81 2.96
CA ALA A 314 8.83 -13.12 2.93
C ALA A 314 8.75 -11.84 2.09
N ASP A 315 9.56 -10.84 2.43
CA ASP A 315 9.77 -9.69 1.55
C ASP A 315 10.61 -10.13 0.33
N PRO A 316 10.39 -9.55 -0.86
CA PRO A 316 11.17 -9.91 -2.04
C PRO A 316 12.64 -9.50 -1.88
N ALA A 317 13.54 -10.28 -2.48
CA ALA A 317 14.94 -9.89 -2.58
C ALA A 317 15.09 -8.69 -3.52
N VAL A 318 15.77 -7.65 -3.04
CA VAL A 318 16.05 -6.42 -3.79
C VAL A 318 17.50 -6.03 -3.52
N LEU A 319 18.25 -5.71 -4.56
CA LEU A 319 19.54 -5.04 -4.43
C LEU A 319 19.31 -3.52 -4.57
N ASN A 320 19.46 -2.78 -3.48
CA ASN A 320 19.30 -1.32 -3.46
C ASN A 320 20.65 -0.63 -3.55
N LEU A 321 20.94 0.00 -4.69
CA LEU A 321 22.12 0.84 -4.93
C LEU A 321 21.80 2.35 -4.78
N SER A 322 20.53 2.71 -4.55
CA SER A 322 20.10 4.10 -4.39
C SER A 322 20.47 4.68 -3.01
N PRO A 323 20.45 6.03 -2.85
CA PRO A 323 20.63 6.66 -1.55
C PRO A 323 19.45 6.52 -0.61
N PHE A 324 18.36 5.90 -1.04
CA PHE A 324 17.08 5.92 -0.35
C PHE A 324 16.76 4.57 0.30
N GLU A 325 16.03 4.61 1.39
CA GLU A 325 15.51 3.42 2.07
C GLU A 325 14.45 2.72 1.21
N THR A 326 14.50 1.39 1.14
CA THR A 326 13.46 0.60 0.47
C THR A 326 12.17 0.61 1.29
N PHE A 327 11.06 0.99 0.68
CA PHE A 327 9.74 0.91 1.29
C PHE A 327 9.16 -0.50 1.14
N TYR A 328 8.64 -1.05 2.24
CA TYR A 328 7.92 -2.33 2.25
C TYR A 328 6.51 -2.16 2.82
N ASP A 329 5.54 -2.79 2.19
CA ASP A 329 4.16 -2.81 2.70
C ASP A 329 4.06 -3.52 4.06
N GLU A 330 3.11 -3.07 4.89
CA GLU A 330 2.81 -3.73 6.16
C GLU A 330 2.11 -5.08 5.91
N LYS A 331 2.54 -6.12 6.62
CA LYS A 331 1.98 -7.48 6.54
C LYS A 331 1.41 -7.99 7.85
N ARG A 332 1.63 -7.27 8.95
CA ARG A 332 1.19 -7.67 10.29
C ARG A 332 -0.29 -7.32 10.52
N PRO A 333 -1.18 -8.30 10.77
CA PRO A 333 -2.64 -8.10 10.83
C PRO A 333 -3.06 -6.99 11.81
N PHE A 334 -2.41 -6.91 12.98
CA PHE A 334 -2.71 -5.87 13.96
C PHE A 334 -2.54 -4.45 13.37
N PHE A 335 -1.53 -4.18 12.55
CA PHE A 335 -1.31 -2.85 11.97
C PHE A 335 -2.11 -2.61 10.70
N ILE A 336 -2.42 -3.65 9.93
CA ILE A 336 -3.21 -3.58 8.71
C ILE A 336 -4.66 -3.20 9.03
N GLU A 337 -5.28 -3.88 9.99
CA GLU A 337 -6.66 -3.62 10.38
C GLU A 337 -6.86 -2.17 10.82
N GLY A 338 -7.74 -1.43 10.14
CA GLY A 338 -8.02 -0.02 10.44
C GLY A 338 -6.86 0.95 10.16
N SER A 339 -5.83 0.55 9.41
CA SER A 339 -4.66 1.36 9.04
C SER A 339 -5.07 2.70 8.42
N ARG A 340 -6.13 2.72 7.61
CA ARG A 340 -6.67 3.90 6.93
C ARG A 340 -7.04 5.04 7.88
N PHE A 341 -7.43 4.74 9.13
CA PHE A 341 -7.73 5.78 10.12
C PHE A 341 -6.48 6.58 10.53
N PHE A 342 -5.28 6.04 10.24
CA PHE A 342 -3.99 6.65 10.51
C PHE A 342 -3.32 7.22 9.26
N GLN A 343 -3.96 7.16 8.08
CA GLN A 343 -3.41 7.68 6.84
C GLN A 343 -3.57 9.21 6.76
N HIS A 344 -2.48 9.89 6.44
CA HIS A 344 -2.48 11.29 6.05
C HIS A 344 -2.42 11.37 4.51
N PRO A 345 -3.17 12.29 3.86
CA PRO A 345 -3.36 12.22 2.40
C PRO A 345 -2.10 12.49 1.58
N ASP A 346 -1.18 13.31 2.07
CA ASP A 346 -0.05 13.81 1.26
C ASP A 346 1.31 13.39 1.82
N PHE A 347 1.38 12.97 3.09
CA PHE A 347 2.61 12.59 3.78
C PHE A 347 2.40 11.28 4.53
N ASN A 348 3.34 10.36 4.42
CA ASN A 348 3.29 9.11 5.17
C ASN A 348 3.78 9.36 6.61
N LEU A 349 2.94 9.99 7.46
CA LEU A 349 3.27 10.32 8.84
C LEU A 349 3.30 9.10 9.77
N PHE A 350 2.72 7.98 9.35
CA PHE A 350 2.70 6.73 10.09
C PHE A 350 3.04 5.55 9.19
N TYR A 351 4.25 5.08 9.33
CA TYR A 351 4.76 3.85 8.70
C TYR A 351 4.98 2.81 9.79
N SER A 352 4.02 1.91 9.94
CA SER A 352 3.95 0.94 11.05
C SER A 352 5.17 0.03 11.15
N ARG A 353 5.89 -0.19 10.04
CA ARG A 353 7.14 -0.94 10.02
C ARG A 353 8.29 -0.27 10.81
N ARG A 354 8.16 1.00 11.22
CA ARG A 354 9.09 1.62 12.20
C ARG A 354 8.96 1.00 13.59
N ILE A 355 7.84 0.32 13.88
CA ILE A 355 7.58 -0.30 15.18
C ILE A 355 8.06 -1.75 15.14
N GLY A 356 9.18 -2.06 15.82
CA GLY A 356 9.69 -3.41 16.01
C GLY A 356 10.30 -4.06 14.77
N THR A 357 10.76 -3.26 13.80
CA THR A 357 11.56 -3.71 12.66
C THR A 357 12.81 -2.84 12.55
N GLY A 358 13.89 -3.37 12.02
CA GLY A 358 15.15 -2.62 11.85
C GLY A 358 16.30 -3.10 12.74
N ASP A 359 16.01 -3.82 13.82
CA ASP A 359 16.99 -4.53 14.63
C ASP A 359 16.43 -5.93 14.92
N GLU A 360 17.19 -6.98 14.65
CA GLU A 360 16.79 -8.36 14.94
C GLU A 360 16.47 -8.59 16.42
N ASN A 361 17.03 -7.77 17.29
CA ASN A 361 16.80 -7.78 18.74
C ASN A 361 15.61 -6.89 19.17
N SER A 362 14.98 -6.14 18.26
CA SER A 362 13.83 -5.29 18.57
C SER A 362 12.54 -6.10 18.60
N ARG A 363 11.76 -5.95 19.66
CA ARG A 363 10.55 -6.71 19.88
C ARG A 363 9.41 -5.84 20.38
N ILE A 364 8.22 -6.00 19.80
CA ILE A 364 7.01 -5.37 20.33
C ILE A 364 6.55 -6.15 21.57
N ARG A 365 6.42 -5.46 22.68
CA ARG A 365 5.90 -6.04 23.93
C ARG A 365 4.39 -6.05 23.94
N TYR A 366 3.81 -4.89 23.65
CA TYR A 366 2.38 -4.70 23.54
C TYR A 366 2.07 -3.53 22.61
N ALA A 367 0.91 -3.58 22.01
CA ALA A 367 0.34 -2.45 21.29
C ALA A 367 -1.18 -2.44 21.49
N ALA A 368 -1.77 -1.25 21.46
CA ALA A 368 -3.21 -1.07 21.51
C ALA A 368 -3.63 0.07 20.60
N LYS A 369 -4.77 -0.08 19.95
CA LYS A 369 -5.36 0.96 19.11
C LYS A 369 -6.87 1.06 19.32
N VAL A 370 -7.36 2.29 19.27
CA VAL A 370 -8.79 2.61 19.24
C VAL A 370 -9.09 3.26 17.90
N THR A 371 -10.05 2.73 17.16
CA THR A 371 -10.44 3.28 15.86
C THR A 371 -11.95 3.29 15.69
N GLY A 372 -12.47 4.32 15.03
CA GLY A 372 -13.87 4.35 14.69
C GLY A 372 -14.36 5.72 14.21
N LYS A 373 -15.63 5.74 13.84
CA LYS A 373 -16.34 6.95 13.40
C LYS A 373 -17.63 7.07 14.24
N SER A 374 -17.72 8.09 15.08
CA SER A 374 -18.88 8.28 15.94
C SER A 374 -20.00 9.03 15.22
N PHE A 375 -21.17 9.01 15.86
CA PHE A 375 -22.32 9.81 15.46
C PHE A 375 -21.94 11.29 15.24
N GLY A 376 -22.45 11.87 14.17
CA GLY A 376 -22.15 13.26 13.81
C GLY A 376 -20.88 13.42 12.97
N GLY A 377 -20.29 12.32 12.45
CA GLY A 377 -19.16 12.38 11.52
C GLY A 377 -17.83 12.71 12.19
N VAL A 378 -17.66 12.35 13.46
CA VAL A 378 -16.37 12.42 14.16
C VAL A 378 -15.64 11.10 13.99
N SER A 379 -14.44 11.12 13.44
CA SER A 379 -13.53 9.96 13.38
C SER A 379 -12.42 10.09 14.39
N VAL A 380 -12.09 8.98 15.05
CA VAL A 380 -11.03 8.91 16.05
C VAL A 380 -10.14 7.71 15.75
N ALA A 381 -8.85 7.93 15.77
CA ALA A 381 -7.85 6.89 15.79
C ALA A 381 -6.77 7.22 16.82
N ALA A 382 -6.42 6.28 17.66
CA ALA A 382 -5.31 6.41 18.60
C ALA A 382 -4.59 5.06 18.69
N LEU A 383 -3.27 5.07 18.60
CA LEU A 383 -2.41 3.89 18.73
C LEU A 383 -1.28 4.19 19.71
N ALA A 384 -1.01 3.23 20.56
CA ALA A 384 0.15 3.21 21.44
C ALA A 384 0.85 1.86 21.31
N ALA A 385 2.18 1.86 21.16
CA ALA A 385 2.98 0.65 21.13
C ALA A 385 4.26 0.83 21.93
N SER A 386 4.82 -0.28 22.39
CA SER A 386 6.12 -0.29 23.08
C SER A 386 6.97 -1.43 22.57
N THR A 387 8.22 -1.09 22.23
CA THR A 387 9.26 -2.07 21.86
C THR A 387 10.37 -2.04 22.90
N ASP A 388 11.07 -3.14 23.05
CA ASP A 388 12.32 -3.23 23.76
C ASP A 388 13.41 -3.85 22.87
N ILE A 389 14.65 -3.47 23.14
CA ILE A 389 15.83 -4.08 22.57
C ILE A 389 16.56 -4.76 23.70
N THR A 390 16.94 -6.01 23.52
CA THR A 390 17.77 -6.78 24.47
C THR A 390 19.15 -6.99 23.83
N GLN A 391 20.18 -7.00 24.67
CA GLN A 391 21.52 -7.35 24.20
C GLN A 391 21.55 -8.79 23.68
N GLU A 392 22.39 -9.02 22.67
CA GLU A 392 22.60 -10.31 22.07
C GLU A 392 22.91 -11.39 23.13
N GLY A 393 22.22 -12.53 23.07
CA GLY A 393 22.37 -13.64 24.02
C GLY A 393 21.57 -13.52 25.33
N GLN A 394 20.82 -12.45 25.58
CA GLN A 394 19.92 -12.36 26.74
C GLN A 394 18.52 -12.90 26.42
N ALA A 395 17.99 -13.76 27.29
CA ALA A 395 16.64 -14.28 27.16
C ALA A 395 15.61 -13.15 27.34
N HIS A 396 14.69 -12.99 26.38
CA HIS A 396 13.58 -12.06 26.50
C HIS A 396 12.66 -12.46 27.67
N ASN A 397 12.48 -11.57 28.61
CA ASN A 397 11.58 -11.76 29.74
C ASN A 397 10.47 -10.70 29.68
N LEU A 398 9.21 -11.15 29.63
CA LEU A 398 8.02 -10.29 29.61
C LEU A 398 7.96 -9.26 30.76
N PHE A 399 8.52 -9.60 31.90
CA PHE A 399 8.45 -8.80 33.13
C PHE A 399 9.71 -7.98 33.41
N LYS A 400 10.76 -8.12 32.59
CA LYS A 400 12.00 -7.37 32.74
C LYS A 400 12.15 -6.41 31.54
N ASN A 401 12.44 -5.14 31.83
CA ASN A 401 12.72 -4.18 30.77
C ASN A 401 14.01 -4.57 30.07
N GLY A 402 14.02 -4.47 28.73
CA GLY A 402 15.25 -4.50 27.96
C GLY A 402 16.10 -3.26 28.23
N ASP A 403 17.33 -3.26 27.72
CA ASP A 403 18.29 -2.15 27.94
C ASP A 403 17.81 -0.85 27.32
N GLN A 404 16.94 -0.92 26.32
CA GLN A 404 16.32 0.21 25.65
C GLN A 404 14.81 0.02 25.45
N LEU A 405 14.04 1.02 25.77
CA LEU A 405 12.61 1.05 25.60
C LEU A 405 12.21 2.19 24.65
N THR A 406 11.49 1.85 23.58
CA THR A 406 10.87 2.85 22.69
C THR A 406 9.36 2.78 22.81
N ARG A 407 8.73 3.97 22.96
CA ARG A 407 7.28 4.13 22.99
C ARG A 407 6.84 4.93 21.79
N TYR A 408 5.80 4.45 21.14
CA TYR A 408 5.22 5.02 19.95
C TYR A 408 3.77 5.43 20.22
N PHE A 409 3.40 6.62 19.79
CA PHE A 409 2.03 7.13 19.89
C PHE A 409 1.61 7.74 18.56
N VAL A 410 0.42 7.38 18.10
CA VAL A 410 -0.23 8.00 16.93
C VAL A 410 -1.65 8.35 17.31
N GLY A 411 -2.06 9.57 17.04
CA GLY A 411 -3.43 10.03 17.21
C GLY A 411 -3.93 10.73 15.96
N ARG A 412 -5.15 10.44 15.52
CA ARG A 412 -5.83 11.18 14.46
C ARG A 412 -7.27 11.46 14.86
N PHE A 413 -7.68 12.69 14.72
CA PHE A 413 -9.02 13.17 14.94
C PHE A 413 -9.56 13.83 13.69
N GLY A 414 -10.75 13.42 13.26
CA GLY A 414 -11.39 13.94 12.08
C GLY A 414 -12.81 14.40 12.34
N LYS A 415 -13.29 15.39 11.59
CA LYS A 415 -14.66 15.86 11.60
C LYS A 415 -15.19 16.03 10.19
N GLU A 416 -16.30 15.38 9.91
CA GLU A 416 -17.05 15.52 8.67
C GLU A 416 -18.20 16.53 8.80
N PHE A 417 -18.48 17.22 7.71
CA PHE A 417 -19.53 18.21 7.58
C PHE A 417 -20.33 17.96 6.30
N THR A 418 -21.50 18.57 6.20
CA THR A 418 -22.31 18.56 4.97
C THR A 418 -22.63 17.14 4.45
N GLY A 419 -22.98 16.23 5.35
CA GLY A 419 -23.31 14.83 5.01
C GLY A 419 -22.08 14.07 4.45
N GLY A 420 -20.93 14.21 5.10
CA GLY A 420 -19.70 13.50 4.76
C GLY A 420 -18.91 14.05 3.57
N ARG A 421 -19.38 15.13 2.92
CA ARG A 421 -18.71 15.71 1.74
C ARG A 421 -17.40 16.43 2.07
N ASN A 422 -17.36 17.11 3.20
CA ASN A 422 -16.22 17.93 3.61
C ASN A 422 -15.65 17.40 4.90
N ARG A 423 -14.32 17.36 5.03
CA ARG A 423 -13.62 16.84 6.20
C ARG A 423 -12.45 17.74 6.59
N PHE A 424 -12.19 17.78 7.89
CA PHE A 424 -10.98 18.32 8.48
C PHE A 424 -10.42 17.30 9.44
N ASN A 425 -9.11 17.08 9.40
CA ASN A 425 -8.45 16.12 10.25
C ASN A 425 -7.21 16.73 10.89
N LEU A 426 -6.88 16.24 12.09
CA LEU A 426 -5.67 16.54 12.82
C LEU A 426 -4.97 15.22 13.16
N MET A 427 -3.67 15.14 12.93
CA MET A 427 -2.86 13.97 13.22
C MET A 427 -1.65 14.36 14.05
N GLN A 428 -1.29 13.51 15.01
CA GLN A 428 -0.11 13.66 15.85
C GLN A 428 0.59 12.33 15.98
N THR A 429 1.92 12.31 15.78
CA THR A 429 2.78 11.17 16.12
C THR A 429 3.81 11.56 17.16
N ALA A 430 4.25 10.61 17.97
CA ALA A 430 5.35 10.80 18.92
C ALA A 430 6.13 9.50 19.08
N VAL A 431 7.46 9.62 19.09
CA VAL A 431 8.40 8.54 19.41
C VAL A 431 9.26 8.97 20.57
N LEU A 432 9.27 8.17 21.63
CA LEU A 432 10.02 8.45 22.86
C LEU A 432 10.96 7.29 23.15
N ARG A 433 12.28 7.55 23.17
CA ARG A 433 13.32 6.56 23.39
C ARG A 433 13.96 6.75 24.76
N THR A 434 14.24 5.63 25.46
CA THR A 434 14.98 5.61 26.73
C THR A 434 16.15 4.65 26.59
N GLY A 435 17.33 5.02 27.10
CA GLY A 435 18.56 4.26 27.00
C GLY A 435 19.75 5.12 26.55
N SER A 436 20.92 4.52 26.31
CA SER A 436 22.09 5.24 25.85
C SER A 436 22.09 5.46 24.33
N ARG A 437 22.71 6.53 23.87
CA ARG A 437 22.85 6.88 22.45
C ARG A 437 23.50 5.78 21.62
N ASP A 438 24.42 5.03 22.19
CA ASP A 438 25.17 3.97 21.52
C ASP A 438 24.26 2.83 21.00
N LEU A 439 23.03 2.73 21.53
CA LEU A 439 22.02 1.75 21.12
C LEU A 439 21.09 2.26 20.00
N TYR A 440 21.10 3.57 19.68
CA TYR A 440 20.21 4.15 18.65
C TYR A 440 20.87 4.24 17.27
N GLY A 441 22.18 3.98 17.17
CA GLY A 441 22.92 4.23 15.94
C GLY A 441 23.00 5.73 15.60
N ASP A 442 23.36 6.04 14.36
CA ASP A 442 23.52 7.41 13.87
C ASP A 442 22.21 8.23 13.79
N ALA A 443 21.05 7.57 13.91
CA ALA A 443 19.73 8.21 13.85
C ALA A 443 19.27 8.90 15.15
N GLY A 444 20.11 9.00 16.12
CA GLY A 444 20.06 9.51 17.49
C GLY A 444 19.07 10.60 17.88
N SER A 445 17.77 10.45 17.62
CA SER A 445 16.77 11.31 18.26
C SER A 445 16.24 10.67 19.54
N ARG A 446 16.23 11.42 20.64
CA ARG A 446 15.60 10.98 21.88
C ARG A 446 14.09 11.07 21.82
N GLU A 447 13.59 12.15 21.25
CA GLU A 447 12.18 12.44 21.13
C GLU A 447 11.89 12.99 19.73
N ALA A 448 10.89 12.44 19.06
CA ALA A 448 10.44 12.91 17.76
C ALA A 448 8.92 13.09 17.76
N TYR A 449 8.47 14.24 17.28
CA TYR A 449 7.06 14.60 17.21
C TYR A 449 6.73 15.08 15.80
N THR A 450 5.59 14.62 15.24
CA THR A 450 5.10 15.13 13.98
C THR A 450 3.60 15.44 14.09
N SER A 451 3.22 16.62 13.63
CA SER A 451 1.83 17.08 13.60
C SER A 451 1.40 17.30 12.15
N GLY A 452 0.21 16.89 11.79
CA GLY A 452 -0.40 17.11 10.49
C GLY A 452 -1.83 17.63 10.63
N PHE A 453 -2.18 18.59 9.79
CA PHE A 453 -3.56 19.03 9.57
C PHE A 453 -3.89 18.81 8.10
N ASP A 454 -5.05 18.22 7.83
CA ASP A 454 -5.52 18.02 6.46
C ASP A 454 -7.01 18.33 6.32
N PHE A 455 -7.41 18.72 5.10
CA PHE A 455 -8.78 18.95 4.73
C PHE A 455 -9.12 18.38 3.35
N ASP A 456 -10.38 18.02 3.17
CA ASP A 456 -10.94 17.53 1.90
C ASP A 456 -12.31 18.15 1.68
N LEU A 457 -12.44 18.98 0.64
CA LEU A 457 -13.62 19.74 0.31
C LEU A 457 -14.15 19.33 -1.07
N ASN A 458 -15.42 18.98 -1.13
CA ASN A 458 -16.08 18.54 -2.34
C ASN A 458 -17.26 19.46 -2.72
N SER A 459 -17.40 19.77 -4.01
CA SER A 459 -18.58 20.46 -4.53
C SER A 459 -19.86 19.64 -4.32
N LYS A 460 -21.06 20.27 -4.38
CA LYS A 460 -22.35 19.57 -4.21
C LYS A 460 -22.51 18.35 -5.12
N ASN A 461 -22.10 18.47 -6.36
CA ASN A 461 -22.16 17.38 -7.35
C ASN A 461 -20.93 16.47 -7.34
N ARG A 462 -20.00 16.67 -6.39
CA ARG A 462 -18.74 15.90 -6.24
C ARG A 462 -17.83 15.90 -7.48
N GLN A 463 -18.09 16.79 -8.46
CA GLN A 463 -17.25 16.90 -9.66
C GLN A 463 -15.93 17.64 -9.41
N TYR A 464 -15.91 18.54 -8.43
CA TYR A 464 -14.71 19.28 -8.05
C TYR A 464 -14.34 18.95 -6.62
N ASN A 465 -13.06 18.77 -6.41
CA ASN A 465 -12.47 18.48 -5.11
C ASN A 465 -11.27 19.40 -4.87
N MET A 466 -11.11 19.85 -3.65
CA MET A 466 -9.93 20.53 -3.15
C MET A 466 -9.48 19.86 -1.87
N GLN A 467 -8.26 19.38 -1.86
CA GLN A 467 -7.61 18.73 -0.74
C GLN A 467 -6.34 19.50 -0.39
N GLY A 468 -6.02 19.63 0.87
CA GLY A 468 -4.77 20.26 1.27
C GLY A 468 -4.33 19.84 2.65
N SER A 469 -3.05 20.06 2.94
CA SER A 469 -2.44 19.69 4.20
C SER A 469 -1.26 20.57 4.57
N VAL A 470 -0.97 20.62 5.88
CA VAL A 470 0.24 21.22 6.45
C VAL A 470 0.78 20.26 7.51
N VAL A 471 2.08 20.03 7.49
CA VAL A 471 2.78 19.17 8.44
C VAL A 471 3.93 19.90 9.11
N GLY A 472 4.22 19.54 10.36
CA GLY A 472 5.37 20.04 11.11
C GLY A 472 6.02 18.93 11.90
N SER A 473 7.35 18.92 11.96
CA SER A 473 8.15 18.00 12.78
C SER A 473 9.00 18.73 13.80
N ILE A 474 9.19 18.10 14.94
CA ILE A 474 10.10 18.53 16.01
C ILE A 474 10.94 17.33 16.39
N ILE A 475 12.23 17.42 16.21
CA ILE A 475 13.19 16.39 16.60
C ILE A 475 14.05 16.97 17.72
N ASP A 476 14.05 16.33 18.88
CA ASP A 476 14.91 16.67 20.01
C ASP A 476 16.10 15.69 20.03
N PRO A 477 17.29 16.11 19.56
CA PRO A 477 18.47 15.25 19.60
C PRO A 477 18.91 15.03 21.04
N GLU A 478 19.40 13.84 21.33
CA GLU A 478 19.95 13.53 22.64
C GLU A 478 21.22 14.38 22.92
N THR A 479 21.29 14.89 24.13
CA THR A 479 22.53 15.52 24.63
C THR A 479 23.55 14.41 24.87
N SER A 480 24.69 14.43 24.16
CA SER A 480 25.78 13.47 24.41
C SER A 480 26.28 13.59 25.83
N THR A 481 26.29 12.51 26.58
CA THR A 481 26.90 12.46 27.93
C THR A 481 28.41 12.42 27.87
N SER A 482 29.00 12.02 26.74
CA SER A 482 30.44 11.99 26.50
C SER A 482 31.01 13.31 25.98
N ASP A 483 30.20 14.18 25.36
CA ASP A 483 30.57 15.52 24.92
C ASP A 483 29.43 16.51 25.23
N PRO A 484 29.49 17.20 26.35
CA PRO A 484 28.53 18.24 26.74
C PRO A 484 28.42 19.41 25.77
N ALA A 485 29.35 19.58 24.84
CA ALA A 485 29.31 20.61 23.81
C ALA A 485 28.37 20.26 22.63
N VAL A 486 28.01 19.01 22.50
CA VAL A 486 26.99 18.53 21.54
C VAL A 486 25.60 18.61 22.17
N THR A 487 25.19 19.80 22.58
CA THR A 487 23.80 20.11 22.90
C THR A 487 23.09 20.47 21.60
N GLY A 488 22.52 19.50 20.94
CA GLY A 488 21.69 19.77 19.76
C GLY A 488 20.44 20.55 20.17
N ALA A 489 20.21 21.72 19.57
CA ALA A 489 18.91 22.38 19.70
C ALA A 489 17.84 21.55 18.92
N PRO A 490 16.58 21.56 19.39
CA PRO A 490 15.52 20.92 18.64
C PRO A 490 15.44 21.41 17.20
N VAL A 491 15.29 20.46 16.26
CA VAL A 491 15.16 20.76 14.83
C VAL A 491 13.66 20.84 14.49
N TYR A 492 13.28 21.93 13.83
CA TYR A 492 11.90 22.18 13.41
C TYR A 492 11.81 22.10 11.89
N GLY A 493 10.93 21.24 11.37
CA GLY A 493 10.67 21.10 9.94
C GLY A 493 9.21 21.35 9.61
N THR A 494 8.94 21.77 8.38
CA THR A 494 7.58 22.02 7.88
C THR A 494 7.41 21.53 6.45
N GLY A 495 6.18 21.14 6.09
CA GLY A 495 5.77 20.79 4.73
C GLY A 495 4.29 21.01 4.53
N GLY A 496 3.81 20.89 3.31
CA GLY A 496 2.40 20.97 3.00
C GLY A 496 2.09 20.70 1.54
N ALA A 497 0.80 20.53 1.25
CA ALA A 497 0.31 20.27 -0.09
C ALA A 497 -1.05 20.92 -0.33
N LEU A 498 -1.34 21.22 -1.59
CA LEU A 498 -2.65 21.64 -2.09
C LEU A 498 -2.92 20.94 -3.42
N ASP A 499 -4.08 20.32 -3.51
CA ASP A 499 -4.52 19.60 -4.69
C ASP A 499 -5.94 20.08 -5.10
N ILE A 500 -6.12 20.41 -6.36
CA ILE A 500 -7.41 20.84 -6.92
C ILE A 500 -7.73 19.94 -8.12
N ARG A 501 -8.84 19.21 -8.03
CA ARG A 501 -9.24 18.20 -9.03
C ARG A 501 -10.63 18.42 -9.58
N LYS A 502 -10.76 18.14 -10.85
CA LYS A 502 -12.04 17.87 -11.52
C LYS A 502 -12.15 16.35 -11.74
N ARG A 503 -13.04 15.70 -11.00
CA ARG A 503 -13.19 14.23 -10.97
C ARG A 503 -14.29 13.69 -11.89
N GLY A 504 -15.09 14.54 -12.49
CA GLY A 504 -16.22 14.14 -13.32
C GLY A 504 -16.21 14.77 -14.72
N GLY A 505 -17.08 14.27 -15.61
CA GLY A 505 -17.24 14.74 -16.98
C GLY A 505 -16.40 13.98 -18.01
N LYS A 506 -16.41 14.49 -19.25
CA LYS A 506 -15.66 13.90 -20.37
C LYS A 506 -14.15 14.15 -20.32
N LEU A 507 -13.74 15.20 -19.65
CA LEU A 507 -12.37 15.57 -19.39
C LEU A 507 -12.22 15.82 -17.90
N GLN A 508 -11.32 15.12 -17.26
CA GLN A 508 -10.97 15.22 -15.86
C GLN A 508 -9.53 15.72 -15.76
N GLY A 509 -9.12 16.20 -14.61
CA GLY A 509 -7.76 16.67 -14.42
C GLY A 509 -7.57 17.36 -13.08
N GLY A 510 -6.33 17.65 -12.75
CA GLY A 510 -6.00 18.32 -11.50
C GLY A 510 -4.63 18.99 -11.55
N VAL A 511 -4.42 19.82 -10.55
CA VAL A 511 -3.14 20.47 -10.28
C VAL A 511 -2.80 20.27 -8.82
N THR A 512 -1.58 19.85 -8.56
CA THR A 512 -1.02 19.64 -7.21
C THR A 512 0.17 20.57 -7.02
N GLY A 513 0.27 21.22 -5.86
CA GLY A 513 1.48 21.86 -5.36
C GLY A 513 1.85 21.25 -4.01
N ARG A 514 3.12 20.93 -3.80
CA ARG A 514 3.65 20.41 -2.54
C ARG A 514 4.98 21.07 -2.22
N TRP A 515 5.27 21.28 -0.95
CA TRP A 515 6.60 21.64 -0.49
C TRP A 515 7.00 20.81 0.72
N GLU A 516 8.26 20.51 0.80
CA GLU A 516 8.93 19.82 1.90
C GLU A 516 10.16 20.64 2.30
N GLY A 517 10.14 21.19 3.49
CA GLY A 517 11.27 21.98 3.99
C GLY A 517 12.50 21.09 4.20
N ASP A 518 13.68 21.68 4.10
CA ASP A 518 14.98 21.00 4.26
C ASP A 518 15.19 20.34 5.62
N LYS A 519 14.45 20.79 6.63
CA LYS A 519 14.48 20.27 8.00
C LYS A 519 13.29 19.39 8.36
N LEU A 520 12.42 19.08 7.39
CA LEU A 520 11.30 18.19 7.64
C LEU A 520 11.82 16.77 7.84
N GLN A 521 11.65 16.25 9.06
CA GLN A 521 12.04 14.89 9.42
C GLN A 521 10.85 14.16 10.04
N ILE A 522 10.36 13.15 9.36
CA ILE A 522 9.22 12.34 9.82
C ILE A 522 9.57 10.85 9.94
N ASN A 523 10.78 10.44 9.57
CA ASN A 523 11.18 9.04 9.45
C ASN A 523 11.32 8.29 10.79
N ASP A 524 11.24 8.97 11.94
CA ASP A 524 11.15 8.29 13.24
C ASP A 524 9.88 7.43 13.37
N MET A 525 8.77 7.86 12.75
CA MET A 525 7.49 7.15 12.77
C MET A 525 6.86 7.02 11.39
N GLY A 526 7.20 7.90 10.47
CA GLY A 526 6.72 7.96 9.12
C GLY A 526 7.72 7.46 8.09
N TYR A 527 7.44 7.80 6.83
CA TYR A 527 8.34 7.55 5.71
C TYR A 527 8.36 8.76 4.77
N LEU A 528 9.53 9.30 4.57
CA LEU A 528 9.81 10.36 3.62
C LEU A 528 11.16 10.02 2.97
N GLU A 529 11.13 9.82 1.66
CA GLU A 529 12.32 9.44 0.91
C GLU A 529 13.36 10.55 0.92
N SER A 530 12.93 11.76 0.63
CA SER A 530 13.83 12.93 0.60
C SER A 530 13.07 14.23 0.87
N PRO A 531 13.42 15.02 1.90
CA PRO A 531 12.89 16.37 2.11
C PRO A 531 13.57 17.38 1.19
N ASP A 532 13.22 18.68 1.33
CA ASP A 532 13.83 19.84 0.65
C ASP A 532 13.41 19.96 -0.83
N GLU A 533 12.12 19.80 -1.08
CA GLU A 533 11.54 19.87 -2.41
C GLU A 533 10.34 20.82 -2.48
N ILE A 534 10.22 21.55 -3.58
CA ILE A 534 8.97 22.15 -4.05
C ILE A 534 8.56 21.38 -5.30
N PHE A 535 7.38 20.83 -5.29
CA PHE A 535 6.86 19.99 -6.37
C PHE A 535 5.55 20.55 -6.90
N THR A 536 5.38 20.56 -8.23
CA THR A 536 4.12 20.84 -8.89
C THR A 536 3.81 19.77 -9.92
N SER A 537 2.54 19.45 -10.03
CA SER A 537 2.06 18.45 -11.00
C SER A 537 0.74 18.89 -11.61
N MET A 538 0.52 18.53 -12.86
CA MET A 538 -0.73 18.66 -13.58
C MET A 538 -1.02 17.36 -14.31
N TYR A 539 -2.28 16.92 -14.26
CA TYR A 539 -2.72 15.81 -15.09
C TYR A 539 -4.01 16.13 -15.83
N LEU A 540 -4.16 15.55 -17.01
CA LEU A 540 -5.40 15.51 -17.78
C LEU A 540 -5.75 14.06 -18.09
N PHE A 541 -6.99 13.69 -17.86
CA PHE A 541 -7.51 12.34 -18.06
C PHE A 541 -8.78 12.38 -18.90
N LYS A 542 -8.82 11.60 -19.96
CA LYS A 542 -9.98 11.51 -20.85
C LYS A 542 -10.41 10.05 -21.00
N PRO A 543 -11.39 9.58 -20.22
CA PRO A 543 -11.99 8.26 -20.44
C PRO A 543 -12.89 8.29 -21.68
N TYR A 544 -12.81 7.22 -22.46
CA TYR A 544 -13.70 6.96 -23.60
C TYR A 544 -14.44 5.64 -23.39
N ASN A 545 -15.71 5.75 -23.07
CA ASN A 545 -16.62 4.61 -22.87
C ASN A 545 -17.71 4.68 -23.97
N PRO A 546 -17.60 3.85 -25.02
CA PRO A 546 -18.49 3.96 -26.19
C PRO A 546 -19.93 3.47 -25.95
N GLU A 547 -20.23 2.82 -24.83
CA GLU A 547 -21.57 2.39 -24.42
C GLU A 547 -22.29 1.62 -25.55
N GLY A 548 -21.65 0.56 -26.07
CA GLY A 548 -22.19 -0.27 -27.16
C GLY A 548 -22.04 0.29 -28.58
N LYS A 549 -21.63 1.57 -28.73
CA LYS A 549 -21.50 2.22 -30.06
C LYS A 549 -20.22 1.87 -30.81
N SER A 550 -19.19 1.36 -30.13
CA SER A 550 -17.93 0.94 -30.75
C SER A 550 -17.93 -0.57 -31.05
N LYS A 551 -17.53 -0.92 -32.26
CA LYS A 551 -17.29 -2.32 -32.68
C LYS A 551 -15.90 -2.81 -32.28
N THR A 552 -14.98 -1.90 -31.89
CA THR A 552 -13.58 -2.20 -31.64
C THR A 552 -13.24 -2.24 -30.17
N PHE A 553 -13.68 -1.24 -29.41
CA PHE A 553 -13.28 -1.02 -28.01
C PHE A 553 -14.45 -1.21 -27.05
N ASN A 554 -14.17 -1.82 -25.88
CA ASN A 554 -15.00 -1.75 -24.69
C ASN A 554 -14.76 -0.41 -23.99
N ARG A 555 -13.47 -0.05 -23.85
CA ARG A 555 -13.02 1.14 -23.12
C ARG A 555 -11.67 1.62 -23.65
N ALA A 556 -11.44 2.92 -23.59
CA ALA A 556 -10.13 3.53 -23.82
C ALA A 556 -9.90 4.69 -22.84
N GLU A 557 -8.66 4.93 -22.52
CA GLU A 557 -8.23 5.99 -21.60
C GLU A 557 -7.01 6.71 -22.18
N PHE A 558 -6.99 8.04 -22.05
CA PHE A 558 -5.91 8.90 -22.50
C PHE A 558 -5.48 9.79 -21.35
N ASN A 559 -4.19 9.81 -21.06
CA ASN A 559 -3.59 10.59 -19.99
C ASN A 559 -2.51 11.53 -20.53
N LEU A 560 -2.40 12.68 -19.90
CA LEU A 560 -1.27 13.59 -20.02
C LEU A 560 -0.88 14.04 -18.62
N ASN A 561 0.37 13.85 -18.26
CA ASN A 561 0.96 14.26 -16.99
C ASN A 561 2.12 15.22 -17.26
N ALA A 562 2.25 16.25 -16.43
CA ALA A 562 3.38 17.16 -16.44
C ALA A 562 3.76 17.51 -14.99
N ASN A 563 5.01 17.31 -14.63
CA ASN A 563 5.53 17.53 -13.30
C ASN A 563 6.77 18.43 -13.37
N ARG A 564 6.98 19.21 -12.34
CA ARG A 564 8.21 19.99 -12.15
C ARG A 564 8.54 20.13 -10.67
N SER A 565 9.82 20.02 -10.36
CA SER A 565 10.30 20.22 -9.00
C SER A 565 11.50 21.15 -8.92
N TRP A 566 11.70 21.68 -7.71
CA TRP A 566 12.79 22.57 -7.35
C TRP A 566 13.25 22.22 -5.94
N ILE A 567 14.51 22.44 -5.66
CA ILE A 567 15.06 22.34 -4.30
C ILE A 567 14.51 23.50 -3.45
N TYR A 568 14.01 23.18 -2.26
CA TYR A 568 13.37 24.18 -1.38
C TYR A 568 14.36 25.19 -0.80
N ALA A 569 15.48 24.73 -0.21
CA ALA A 569 16.41 25.56 0.50
C ALA A 569 17.74 25.79 -0.25
N SER A 570 18.39 26.91 0.01
CA SER A 570 19.77 27.13 -0.41
C SER A 570 20.75 26.35 0.46
N ARG A 571 21.86 25.90 -0.14
CA ARG A 571 22.96 25.25 0.60
C ARG A 571 24.32 25.79 0.18
N THR A 572 25.25 25.74 1.13
CA THR A 572 26.67 26.01 0.92
C THR A 572 27.46 24.87 1.54
N GLY A 573 28.33 24.25 0.75
CA GLY A 573 29.35 23.33 1.25
C GLY A 573 30.67 24.00 1.41
N TYR A 574 31.45 23.56 2.37
CA TYR A 574 32.72 24.16 2.76
C TYR A 574 33.86 23.19 2.47
N ASP A 575 35.00 23.74 2.12
CA ASP A 575 36.26 23.01 2.01
C ASP A 575 36.66 22.45 3.38
N ILE A 576 36.91 21.17 3.47
CA ILE A 576 37.15 20.46 4.72
C ILE A 576 38.50 20.81 5.36
N VAL A 577 39.43 21.41 4.60
CA VAL A 577 40.77 21.76 5.05
C VAL A 577 40.83 23.26 5.39
N THR A 578 40.32 24.12 4.51
CA THR A 578 40.45 25.57 4.63
C THR A 578 39.22 26.20 5.29
N GLY A 579 38.09 25.53 5.36
CA GLY A 579 36.83 26.09 5.84
C GLY A 579 36.20 27.14 4.90
N ALA A 580 36.78 27.37 3.71
CA ALA A 580 36.24 28.32 2.74
C ALA A 580 35.02 27.71 1.99
N PRO A 581 34.05 28.52 1.51
CA PRO A 581 32.97 28.05 0.68
C PRO A 581 33.51 27.36 -0.58
N ALA A 582 33.12 26.11 -0.81
CA ALA A 582 33.56 25.28 -1.93
C ALA A 582 32.53 25.20 -3.04
N TRP A 583 31.26 25.14 -2.68
CA TRP A 583 30.12 25.14 -3.61
C TRP A 583 28.88 25.74 -2.94
N SER A 584 27.95 26.25 -3.74
CA SER A 584 26.66 26.75 -3.24
C SER A 584 25.61 26.73 -4.32
N TYR A 585 24.36 26.57 -3.93
CA TYR A 585 23.20 26.79 -4.79
C TYR A 585 22.10 27.55 -4.02
N GLY A 586 21.26 28.29 -4.77
CA GLY A 586 20.16 29.07 -4.21
C GLY A 586 18.92 28.24 -3.99
N ALA A 587 17.99 28.78 -3.21
CA ALA A 587 16.64 28.23 -3.10
C ALA A 587 15.92 28.26 -4.45
N ALA A 588 14.92 27.38 -4.61
CA ALA A 588 14.18 27.17 -5.87
C ALA A 588 15.07 26.80 -7.07
N HIS A 589 16.19 26.12 -6.82
CA HIS A 589 17.03 25.57 -7.87
C HIS A 589 16.27 24.45 -8.63
N PRO A 590 16.22 24.46 -9.98
CA PRO A 590 15.49 23.45 -10.75
C PRO A 590 16.03 22.06 -10.50
N GLN A 591 15.14 21.10 -10.15
CA GLN A 591 15.51 19.72 -9.84
C GLN A 591 15.19 18.82 -11.03
N TYR A 592 13.94 18.71 -11.43
CA TYR A 592 13.57 17.98 -12.61
C TYR A 592 12.29 18.53 -13.27
N SER A 593 12.06 18.16 -14.53
CA SER A 593 10.79 18.35 -15.21
C SER A 593 10.45 17.09 -16.00
N HIS A 594 9.18 16.72 -15.98
CA HIS A 594 8.70 15.49 -16.60
C HIS A 594 7.39 15.76 -17.35
N VAL A 595 7.26 15.22 -18.54
CA VAL A 595 6.02 15.18 -19.31
C VAL A 595 5.81 13.77 -19.84
N GLU A 596 4.63 13.22 -19.61
CA GLU A 596 4.23 11.90 -20.09
C GLU A 596 2.86 11.95 -20.74
N THR A 597 2.69 11.25 -21.84
CA THR A 597 1.39 10.92 -22.41
C THR A 597 1.23 9.42 -22.49
N SER A 598 0.05 8.93 -22.11
CA SER A 598 -0.23 7.50 -22.14
C SER A 598 -1.63 7.18 -22.59
N THR A 599 -1.83 5.96 -23.08
CA THR A 599 -3.13 5.40 -23.44
C THR A 599 -3.26 3.97 -22.97
N TRP A 600 -4.47 3.60 -22.60
CA TRP A 600 -4.88 2.23 -22.34
C TRP A 600 -6.14 1.89 -23.13
N LEU A 601 -6.17 0.73 -23.76
CA LEU A 601 -7.22 0.28 -24.67
C LEU A 601 -7.66 -1.14 -24.28
N GLN A 602 -8.94 -1.33 -24.05
CA GLN A 602 -9.54 -2.66 -23.96
C GLN A 602 -10.40 -2.91 -25.20
N PHE A 603 -10.03 -3.92 -25.99
CA PHE A 603 -10.77 -4.33 -27.17
C PHE A 603 -12.02 -5.13 -26.81
N ARG A 604 -12.97 -5.24 -27.75
CA ARG A 604 -14.14 -6.13 -27.63
C ARG A 604 -13.76 -7.62 -27.43
N SER A 605 -12.57 -8.01 -27.82
CA SER A 605 -12.01 -9.35 -27.55
C SER A 605 -11.45 -9.50 -26.13
N TYR A 606 -11.57 -8.49 -25.28
CA TYR A 606 -11.00 -8.43 -23.92
C TYR A 606 -9.46 -8.56 -23.88
N ARG A 607 -8.80 -8.33 -25.00
CA ARG A 607 -7.36 -8.09 -25.05
C ARG A 607 -7.10 -6.65 -24.66
N GLU A 608 -5.97 -6.40 -24.05
CA GLU A 608 -5.59 -5.06 -23.62
C GLU A 608 -4.28 -4.64 -24.26
N PHE A 609 -4.15 -3.35 -24.52
CA PHE A 609 -2.94 -2.70 -24.99
C PHE A 609 -2.78 -1.39 -24.24
N TRP A 610 -1.59 -1.10 -23.80
CA TRP A 610 -1.22 0.17 -23.19
C TRP A 610 0.14 0.63 -23.67
N MET A 611 0.33 1.94 -23.74
CA MET A 611 1.60 2.56 -24.09
C MET A 611 1.71 3.95 -23.52
N GLY A 612 2.93 4.41 -23.31
CA GLY A 612 3.25 5.77 -22.92
C GLY A 612 4.57 6.22 -23.51
N LEU A 613 4.69 7.54 -23.63
CA LEU A 613 5.92 8.23 -24.02
C LEU A 613 6.21 9.29 -22.98
N SER A 614 7.45 9.38 -22.53
CA SER A 614 7.90 10.32 -21.51
C SER A 614 9.14 11.10 -21.97
N TYR A 615 9.24 12.30 -21.42
CA TYR A 615 10.39 13.18 -21.56
C TYR A 615 10.72 13.79 -20.21
N ASN A 616 11.96 13.64 -19.77
CA ASN A 616 12.53 14.37 -18.64
C ASN A 616 13.45 15.44 -19.18
N GLY A 617 13.22 16.69 -18.78
CA GLY A 617 14.11 17.79 -19.08
C GLY A 617 15.36 17.71 -18.21
N GLU A 618 16.40 18.47 -18.62
CA GLU A 618 17.61 18.62 -17.81
C GLU A 618 17.24 19.03 -16.38
N GLY A 619 17.87 18.39 -15.40
CA GLY A 619 17.63 18.60 -13.98
C GLY A 619 18.89 18.57 -13.17
N THR A 620 18.72 18.53 -11.86
CA THR A 620 19.82 18.34 -10.90
C THR A 620 19.42 17.32 -9.86
N HIS A 621 20.36 16.47 -9.47
CA HIS A 621 20.19 15.52 -8.39
C HIS A 621 21.05 15.89 -7.18
N ARG A 622 20.45 15.86 -6.01
CA ARG A 622 21.07 16.34 -4.79
C ARG A 622 21.69 15.23 -3.95
N TYR A 623 21.18 14.03 -4.10
CA TYR A 623 21.54 12.91 -3.24
C TYR A 623 22.59 11.97 -3.85
N GLU A 624 22.85 12.07 -5.15
CA GLU A 624 23.84 11.19 -5.82
C GLU A 624 25.26 11.37 -5.28
N THR A 625 25.62 12.57 -4.86
CA THR A 625 26.91 12.83 -4.22
C THR A 625 26.96 12.48 -2.73
N ARG A 626 25.92 11.88 -2.17
CA ARG A 626 25.85 11.46 -0.75
C ARG A 626 26.25 12.57 0.23
N GLY A 627 25.66 13.75 0.10
CA GLY A 627 25.89 14.91 0.95
C GLY A 627 26.81 15.99 0.37
N GLY A 628 27.31 15.79 -0.84
CA GLY A 628 28.13 16.73 -1.61
C GLY A 628 27.34 17.76 -2.44
N PRO A 629 27.97 18.31 -3.50
CA PRO A 629 27.36 19.28 -4.41
C PRO A 629 26.26 18.65 -5.27
N LEU A 630 25.48 19.49 -5.95
CA LEU A 630 24.55 19.02 -6.97
C LEU A 630 25.30 18.41 -8.16
N ILE A 631 24.69 17.42 -8.75
CA ILE A 631 25.06 16.86 -10.05
C ILE A 631 23.93 17.14 -11.05
N ARG A 632 24.26 17.48 -12.29
CA ARG A 632 23.26 17.63 -13.33
C ARG A 632 22.82 16.27 -13.87
N GLU A 633 21.56 16.18 -14.26
CA GLU A 633 21.01 15.05 -14.96
C GLU A 633 20.70 15.44 -16.40
N PRO A 634 21.11 14.61 -17.40
CA PRO A 634 20.83 14.89 -18.79
C PRO A 634 19.35 14.71 -19.14
N HIS A 635 18.96 15.26 -20.30
CA HIS A 635 17.63 15.02 -20.84
C HIS A 635 17.41 13.53 -21.10
N THR A 636 16.27 12.99 -20.66
CA THR A 636 15.91 11.58 -20.86
C THR A 636 14.64 11.45 -21.68
N TYR A 637 14.67 10.58 -22.66
CA TYR A 637 13.53 10.18 -23.48
C TYR A 637 13.16 8.73 -23.14
N GLY A 638 11.90 8.48 -22.87
CA GLY A 638 11.43 7.17 -22.51
C GLY A 638 10.13 6.78 -23.19
N GLY A 639 9.87 5.51 -23.20
CA GLY A 639 8.59 4.96 -23.61
C GLY A 639 8.39 3.57 -23.04
N TRP A 640 7.13 3.21 -22.88
CA TRP A 640 6.74 1.89 -22.40
C TRP A 640 5.51 1.42 -23.16
N ALA A 641 5.39 0.11 -23.32
CA ALA A 641 4.23 -0.50 -23.94
C ALA A 641 3.98 -1.90 -23.35
N GLY A 642 2.72 -2.29 -23.35
CA GLY A 642 2.34 -3.62 -22.91
C GLY A 642 1.10 -4.14 -23.61
N VAL A 643 0.98 -5.46 -23.59
CA VAL A 643 -0.17 -6.20 -24.11
C VAL A 643 -0.59 -7.28 -23.15
N SER A 644 -1.89 -7.50 -23.02
CA SER A 644 -2.43 -8.65 -22.30
C SER A 644 -3.40 -9.42 -23.19
N SER A 645 -3.30 -10.73 -23.15
CA SER A 645 -4.28 -11.60 -23.76
C SER A 645 -5.60 -11.55 -22.95
N ASP A 646 -6.66 -12.20 -23.45
CA ASP A 646 -7.95 -12.26 -22.76
C ASP A 646 -7.80 -12.94 -21.38
N THR A 647 -7.98 -12.18 -20.30
CA THR A 647 -7.81 -12.61 -18.90
C THR A 647 -8.82 -13.68 -18.44
N ARG A 648 -9.86 -13.94 -19.24
CA ARG A 648 -10.89 -14.97 -18.98
C ARG A 648 -10.47 -16.38 -19.40
N LYS A 649 -9.33 -16.50 -20.11
CA LYS A 649 -8.82 -17.76 -20.67
C LYS A 649 -8.02 -18.57 -19.65
N THR A 650 -7.83 -19.85 -19.98
CA THR A 650 -6.99 -20.78 -19.19
C THR A 650 -5.54 -20.32 -19.13
N PHE A 651 -5.02 -19.81 -20.25
CA PHE A 651 -3.70 -19.20 -20.34
C PHE A 651 -3.86 -17.70 -20.57
N VAL A 652 -3.21 -16.91 -19.73
CA VAL A 652 -3.16 -15.45 -19.85
C VAL A 652 -1.69 -15.05 -19.93
N LEU A 653 -1.33 -14.44 -21.06
CA LEU A 653 -0.01 -13.90 -21.30
C LEU A 653 -0.07 -12.36 -21.23
N THR A 654 0.79 -11.79 -20.41
CA THR A 654 1.03 -10.34 -20.33
C THR A 654 2.49 -10.09 -20.65
N LEU A 655 2.76 -9.18 -21.57
CA LEU A 655 4.10 -8.71 -21.91
C LEU A 655 4.12 -7.20 -21.72
N GLU A 656 5.15 -6.71 -21.06
CA GLU A 656 5.36 -5.29 -20.84
C GLU A 656 6.85 -4.97 -20.97
N GLY A 657 7.18 -3.86 -21.60
CA GLY A 657 8.55 -3.41 -21.69
C GLY A 657 8.63 -1.89 -21.65
N ASN A 658 9.72 -1.40 -21.09
CA ASN A 658 10.09 0.00 -21.15
C ASN A 658 11.50 0.16 -21.71
N TYR A 659 11.74 1.34 -22.27
CA TYR A 659 13.03 1.74 -22.76
C TYR A 659 13.22 3.23 -22.49
N PHE A 660 14.38 3.60 -22.01
CA PHE A 660 14.77 5.00 -21.88
C PHE A 660 16.22 5.20 -22.32
N VAL A 661 16.49 6.39 -22.78
CA VAL A 661 17.83 6.82 -23.18
C VAL A 661 18.00 8.30 -22.87
N ASP A 662 19.13 8.68 -22.34
CA ASP A 662 19.46 10.08 -22.11
C ASP A 662 20.46 10.63 -23.17
N THR A 663 20.71 11.94 -23.10
CA THR A 663 21.63 12.62 -24.04
C THR A 663 23.09 12.27 -23.78
N SER A 664 23.45 11.69 -22.65
CA SER A 664 24.78 11.14 -22.32
C SER A 664 24.94 9.69 -22.77
N LYS A 665 23.88 9.09 -23.36
CA LYS A 665 23.82 7.71 -23.85
C LYS A 665 23.66 6.66 -22.75
N ASN A 666 23.26 7.05 -21.52
CA ASN A 666 22.76 6.08 -20.56
C ASN A 666 21.49 5.46 -21.10
N VAL A 667 21.36 4.15 -20.94
CA VAL A 667 20.25 3.37 -21.48
C VAL A 667 19.72 2.45 -20.40
N GLY A 668 18.40 2.40 -20.27
CA GLY A 668 17.75 1.39 -19.49
C GLY A 668 16.64 0.72 -20.27
N ASN A 669 16.52 -0.56 -20.12
CA ASN A 669 15.39 -1.33 -20.61
C ASN A 669 14.98 -2.37 -19.59
N HIS A 670 13.68 -2.53 -19.47
CA HIS A 670 13.05 -3.51 -18.60
C HIS A 670 12.02 -4.28 -19.40
N LEU A 671 12.01 -5.58 -19.27
CA LEU A 671 11.05 -6.49 -19.89
C LEU A 671 10.42 -7.38 -18.84
N THR A 672 9.09 -7.31 -18.71
CA THR A 672 8.30 -8.24 -17.91
C THR A 672 7.48 -9.16 -18.79
N SER A 673 7.55 -10.45 -18.52
CA SER A 673 6.71 -11.47 -19.14
C SER A 673 6.00 -12.28 -18.05
N THR A 674 4.68 -12.24 -18.02
CA THR A 674 3.89 -13.00 -17.05
C THR A 674 2.96 -13.98 -17.76
N LEU A 675 3.11 -15.25 -17.47
CA LEU A 675 2.21 -16.32 -17.90
C LEU A 675 1.40 -16.81 -16.68
N LYS A 676 0.07 -16.64 -16.72
CA LYS A 676 -0.84 -17.26 -15.77
C LYS A 676 -1.47 -18.47 -16.40
N TRP A 677 -1.48 -19.59 -15.68
CA TRP A 677 -2.11 -20.84 -16.09
C TRP A 677 -3.13 -21.27 -15.05
N ASN A 678 -4.41 -21.13 -15.40
CA ASN A 678 -5.54 -21.62 -14.62
C ASN A 678 -5.77 -23.10 -14.98
N GLN A 679 -4.97 -24.01 -14.41
CA GLN A 679 -4.95 -25.45 -14.77
C GLN A 679 -6.29 -26.13 -14.50
N SER A 680 -6.92 -25.79 -13.38
CA SER A 680 -8.24 -26.34 -12.99
C SER A 680 -9.02 -25.30 -12.18
N THR A 681 -10.16 -25.70 -11.67
CA THR A 681 -10.95 -24.87 -10.74
C THR A 681 -10.27 -24.65 -9.39
N SER A 682 -9.26 -25.44 -9.03
CA SER A 682 -8.59 -25.41 -7.72
C SER A 682 -7.07 -25.29 -7.79
N ILE A 683 -6.49 -25.22 -9.00
CA ILE A 683 -5.05 -25.11 -9.19
C ILE A 683 -4.77 -24.01 -10.19
N ASN A 684 -3.97 -23.04 -9.77
CA ASN A 684 -3.46 -21.98 -10.63
C ASN A 684 -1.95 -21.78 -10.43
N HIS A 685 -1.28 -21.42 -11.50
CA HIS A 685 0.13 -21.15 -11.54
C HIS A 685 0.38 -19.80 -12.20
N SER A 686 1.43 -19.11 -11.77
CA SER A 686 1.99 -17.97 -12.49
C SER A 686 3.50 -18.04 -12.56
N ILE A 687 4.02 -17.66 -13.70
CA ILE A 687 5.44 -17.49 -13.95
C ILE A 687 5.62 -16.07 -14.42
N SER A 688 6.42 -15.28 -13.71
CA SER A 688 6.78 -13.93 -14.10
C SER A 688 8.29 -13.84 -14.24
N ALA A 689 8.77 -13.40 -15.39
CA ALA A 689 10.17 -13.16 -15.66
C ALA A 689 10.37 -11.66 -15.88
N ASN A 690 11.27 -11.07 -15.10
CA ASN A 690 11.66 -9.68 -15.20
C ASN A 690 13.13 -9.62 -15.59
N PHE A 691 13.43 -8.90 -16.63
CA PHE A 691 14.80 -8.65 -17.09
C PHE A 691 15.06 -7.17 -17.16
N ASP A 692 16.03 -6.71 -16.38
CA ASP A 692 16.53 -5.33 -16.39
C ASP A 692 17.92 -5.29 -16.97
N ASN A 693 18.14 -4.31 -17.83
CA ASN A 693 19.47 -4.00 -18.36
C ASN A 693 19.67 -2.48 -18.33
N ARG A 694 20.66 -2.02 -17.57
CA ARG A 694 20.96 -0.62 -17.33
C ARG A 694 22.42 -0.32 -17.62
N ILE A 695 22.67 0.70 -18.40
CA ILE A 695 23.97 1.33 -18.58
C ILE A 695 23.84 2.72 -17.98
N ASP A 696 24.66 3.03 -16.99
CA ASP A 696 24.62 4.30 -16.27
C ASP A 696 26.05 4.75 -16.00
N ASP A 697 26.37 5.96 -16.37
CA ASP A 697 27.70 6.55 -16.23
C ASP A 697 27.84 7.42 -14.96
N THR A 698 26.82 7.40 -14.08
CA THR A 698 26.79 8.20 -12.84
C THR A 698 26.48 7.39 -11.58
N GLN A 699 26.82 6.09 -11.58
CA GLN A 699 26.67 5.30 -10.36
C GLN A 699 27.69 5.75 -9.31
N TRP A 700 27.20 6.23 -8.16
CA TRP A 700 28.04 6.62 -7.04
C TRP A 700 28.82 5.41 -6.49
N LEU A 701 30.11 5.65 -6.19
CA LEU A 701 31.01 4.66 -5.61
C LEU A 701 31.49 5.06 -4.21
N ALA A 702 32.09 6.24 -4.08
CA ALA A 702 32.65 6.70 -2.82
C ALA A 702 32.79 8.22 -2.76
N ASN A 703 32.88 8.75 -1.54
CA ASN A 703 33.41 10.07 -1.25
C ASN A 703 34.76 9.90 -0.56
N VAL A 704 35.84 10.37 -1.16
CA VAL A 704 37.21 10.21 -0.64
C VAL A 704 37.86 11.56 -0.36
N THR A 705 38.65 11.63 0.70
CA THR A 705 39.40 12.84 1.06
C THR A 705 40.56 13.02 0.09
N THR A 706 40.69 14.19 -0.55
CA THR A 706 41.78 14.46 -1.50
C THR A 706 43.17 14.36 -0.89
N GLY A 707 43.31 14.59 0.44
CA GLY A 707 44.56 14.39 1.16
C GLY A 707 45.07 12.94 1.16
N ASP A 708 44.20 11.97 1.01
CA ASP A 708 44.53 10.55 0.93
C ASP A 708 44.89 10.11 -0.51
N TYR A 709 44.50 10.91 -1.52
CA TYR A 709 44.68 10.65 -2.95
C TYR A 709 45.30 11.87 -3.63
N PRO A 710 46.62 11.95 -3.76
CA PRO A 710 47.34 13.16 -4.19
C PRO A 710 46.99 13.67 -5.62
N ASN A 711 46.43 12.79 -6.47
CA ASN A 711 46.02 13.16 -7.83
C ASN A 711 44.53 13.48 -7.95
N ALA A 712 43.78 13.29 -6.87
CA ALA A 712 42.38 13.67 -6.82
C ALA A 712 42.22 15.18 -6.84
N ARG A 713 41.27 15.65 -7.65
CA ARG A 713 41.03 17.11 -7.80
C ARG A 713 40.05 17.62 -6.77
N GLY A 714 39.04 16.87 -6.47
CA GLY A 714 38.04 17.11 -5.46
C GLY A 714 37.33 18.47 -5.51
N ILE A 715 36.21 18.57 -4.85
CA ILE A 715 35.47 19.80 -4.61
C ILE A 715 35.45 20.02 -3.09
N GLY A 716 36.11 21.08 -2.60
CA GLY A 716 36.14 21.33 -1.17
C GLY A 716 36.94 20.31 -0.36
N GLY A 717 37.99 19.71 -0.93
CA GLY A 717 38.78 18.69 -0.27
C GLY A 717 38.21 17.27 -0.31
N VAL A 718 37.11 17.05 -1.03
CA VAL A 718 36.47 15.75 -1.21
C VAL A 718 36.31 15.43 -2.69
N SER A 719 36.74 14.26 -3.12
CA SER A 719 36.45 13.74 -4.44
C SER A 719 35.21 12.87 -4.40
N TYR A 720 34.22 13.21 -5.21
CA TYR A 720 32.99 12.48 -5.40
C TYR A 720 33.17 11.54 -6.58
N VAL A 721 33.32 10.25 -6.26
CA VAL A 721 33.76 9.22 -7.21
C VAL A 721 32.54 8.44 -7.72
N PHE A 722 32.48 8.33 -9.04
CA PHE A 722 31.42 7.64 -9.78
C PHE A 722 32.01 6.60 -10.73
N GLY A 723 31.24 5.59 -11.03
CA GLY A 723 31.59 4.56 -12.01
C GLY A 723 30.56 4.47 -13.13
N ASP A 724 31.04 4.11 -14.31
CA ASP A 724 30.17 3.69 -15.40
C ASP A 724 29.81 2.24 -15.15
N ILE A 725 28.55 1.95 -14.85
CA ILE A 725 28.05 0.61 -14.58
C ILE A 725 27.23 0.05 -15.75
N HIS A 726 27.48 -1.21 -16.08
CA HIS A 726 26.55 -2.03 -16.85
C HIS A 726 25.94 -3.07 -15.92
N GLN A 727 24.71 -2.81 -15.48
CA GLN A 727 23.96 -3.69 -14.58
C GLN A 727 22.95 -4.51 -15.36
N GLN A 728 22.91 -5.82 -15.09
CA GLN A 728 21.90 -6.73 -15.60
C GLN A 728 21.27 -7.51 -14.46
N THR A 729 19.95 -7.59 -14.45
CA THR A 729 19.19 -8.29 -13.43
C THR A 729 18.17 -9.23 -14.06
N LEU A 730 18.12 -10.46 -13.63
CA LEU A 730 17.07 -11.43 -13.94
C LEU A 730 16.37 -11.85 -12.66
N ASP A 731 15.08 -11.58 -12.56
CA ASP A 731 14.17 -12.05 -11.52
C ASP A 731 13.13 -12.98 -12.14
N LEU A 732 13.07 -14.21 -11.66
CA LEU A 732 12.06 -15.17 -12.05
C LEU A 732 11.18 -15.50 -10.84
N THR A 733 9.93 -15.11 -10.87
CA THR A 733 8.96 -15.43 -9.82
C THR A 733 8.02 -16.54 -10.26
N LEU A 734 7.99 -17.64 -9.50
CA LEU A 734 7.11 -18.78 -9.67
C LEU A 734 6.10 -18.82 -8.51
N ARG A 735 4.81 -18.89 -8.81
CA ARG A 735 3.76 -19.07 -7.80
C ARG A 735 2.84 -20.22 -8.21
N SER A 736 2.49 -21.06 -7.24
CA SER A 736 1.50 -22.11 -7.40
C SER A 736 0.55 -22.08 -6.23
N ASN A 737 -0.74 -22.01 -6.49
CA ASN A 737 -1.80 -22.09 -5.50
C ASN A 737 -2.61 -23.36 -5.75
N ILE A 738 -2.62 -24.25 -4.78
CA ILE A 738 -3.33 -25.52 -4.77
C ILE A 738 -4.35 -25.47 -3.64
N LEU A 739 -5.62 -25.50 -3.99
CA LEU A 739 -6.72 -25.45 -3.04
C LEU A 739 -7.35 -26.84 -2.91
N PHE A 740 -7.30 -27.41 -1.72
CA PHE A 740 -7.96 -28.68 -1.40
C PHE A 740 -9.44 -28.44 -1.09
N SER A 741 -9.75 -27.28 -0.53
CA SER A 741 -11.11 -26.77 -0.27
C SER A 741 -11.06 -25.24 -0.14
N ARG A 742 -12.19 -24.58 0.08
CA ARG A 742 -12.23 -23.15 0.41
C ARG A 742 -11.46 -22.78 1.70
N ASN A 743 -11.26 -23.77 2.58
CA ASN A 743 -10.63 -23.60 3.90
C ASN A 743 -9.19 -24.17 3.97
N GLN A 744 -8.72 -24.84 2.91
CA GLN A 744 -7.40 -25.48 2.89
C GLN A 744 -6.66 -25.13 1.61
N SER A 745 -5.44 -24.59 1.76
CA SER A 745 -4.58 -24.24 0.64
C SER A 745 -3.13 -24.64 0.88
N LEU A 746 -2.42 -24.91 -0.22
CA LEU A 746 -0.98 -25.01 -0.30
C LEU A 746 -0.50 -23.94 -1.29
N GLU A 747 0.30 -23.01 -0.82
CA GLU A 747 0.88 -21.93 -1.62
C GLU A 747 2.38 -22.15 -1.72
N ILE A 748 2.89 -22.12 -2.94
CA ILE A 748 4.31 -22.28 -3.23
C ILE A 748 4.78 -21.02 -3.95
N TYR A 749 5.81 -20.41 -3.43
CA TYR A 749 6.51 -19.28 -4.00
C TYR A 749 7.99 -19.64 -4.16
N ALA A 750 8.55 -19.36 -5.33
CA ALA A 750 9.97 -19.47 -5.55
C ALA A 750 10.44 -18.28 -6.40
N GLN A 751 11.54 -17.65 -5.95
CA GLN A 751 12.13 -16.49 -6.62
C GLN A 751 13.64 -16.70 -6.73
N PRO A 752 14.14 -17.31 -7.82
CA PRO A 752 15.52 -17.15 -8.22
C PRO A 752 15.76 -15.73 -8.75
N PHE A 753 16.78 -15.08 -8.23
CA PHE A 753 17.19 -13.71 -8.52
C PHE A 753 18.69 -13.68 -8.80
N VAL A 754 19.09 -12.99 -9.85
CA VAL A 754 20.50 -12.79 -10.21
C VAL A 754 20.69 -11.37 -10.69
N THR A 755 21.72 -10.68 -10.18
CA THR A 755 22.12 -9.38 -10.66
C THR A 755 23.64 -9.29 -10.74
N THR A 756 24.14 -8.68 -11.81
CA THR A 756 25.56 -8.41 -12.02
C THR A 756 25.76 -6.95 -12.31
N GLY A 757 26.86 -6.38 -11.86
CA GLY A 757 27.31 -5.03 -12.16
C GLY A 757 28.76 -5.05 -12.60
N ASP A 758 29.01 -4.55 -13.82
CA ASP A 758 30.34 -4.38 -14.40
C ASP A 758 30.67 -2.90 -14.46
N TYR A 759 31.77 -2.49 -13.84
CA TYR A 759 32.24 -1.13 -13.88
C TYR A 759 33.38 -0.97 -14.89
N THR A 760 33.25 -0.02 -15.82
CA THR A 760 34.22 0.14 -16.90
C THR A 760 35.12 1.35 -16.73
N ARG A 761 34.70 2.35 -15.98
CA ARG A 761 35.46 3.57 -15.71
C ARG A 761 35.17 4.09 -14.31
N VAL A 762 36.20 4.59 -13.66
CA VAL A 762 36.05 5.35 -12.40
C VAL A 762 36.40 6.82 -12.69
N ARG A 763 35.50 7.71 -12.31
CA ARG A 763 35.58 9.13 -12.60
C ARG A 763 35.26 9.96 -11.36
N GLU A 764 35.77 11.18 -11.29
CA GLU A 764 35.43 12.16 -10.26
C GLU A 764 34.67 13.34 -10.85
N LEU A 765 33.69 13.84 -10.11
CA LEU A 765 33.00 15.09 -10.41
C LEU A 765 33.94 16.26 -10.12
N ILE A 766 34.15 17.15 -11.09
CA ILE A 766 35.14 18.24 -11.00
C ILE A 766 34.52 19.61 -10.79
N HIS A 767 33.27 19.81 -11.15
CA HIS A 767 32.53 21.04 -10.91
C HIS A 767 31.19 20.75 -10.24
N ALA A 768 30.83 21.57 -9.26
CA ALA A 768 29.49 21.54 -8.68
C ALA A 768 28.43 21.95 -9.70
N ASP A 769 27.22 21.43 -9.60
CA ASP A 769 26.10 21.71 -10.51
C ASP A 769 26.47 21.50 -11.98
N SER A 770 27.15 20.40 -12.27
CA SER A 770 27.58 20.05 -13.62
C SER A 770 27.46 18.54 -13.88
N TYR A 771 27.72 18.15 -15.13
CA TYR A 771 27.92 16.75 -15.57
C TYR A 771 29.37 16.56 -16.01
N ASP A 772 30.32 17.31 -15.43
CA ASP A 772 31.72 17.33 -15.83
C ASP A 772 32.52 16.33 -15.01
N PHE A 773 32.91 15.26 -15.63
CA PHE A 773 33.70 14.20 -15.02
C PHE A 773 35.08 14.08 -15.69
N LEU A 774 36.07 13.78 -14.87
CA LEU A 774 37.39 13.38 -15.31
C LEU A 774 37.77 12.01 -14.75
N PRO A 775 38.62 11.23 -15.41
CA PRO A 775 39.14 9.99 -14.89
C PRO A 775 39.71 10.21 -13.47
N PHE A 776 39.25 9.40 -12.55
CA PHE A 776 39.86 9.35 -11.21
C PHE A 776 41.19 8.60 -11.32
N VAL A 777 42.28 9.26 -11.02
CA VAL A 777 43.62 8.68 -11.11
C VAL A 777 44.05 8.31 -9.70
N ASP A 778 43.95 7.04 -9.40
CA ASP A 778 44.49 6.48 -8.17
C ASP A 778 46.02 6.28 -8.36
N PRO A 779 46.87 6.94 -7.59
CA PRO A 779 48.26 6.53 -7.52
C PRO A 779 48.28 5.15 -6.88
N VAL A 780 48.98 4.21 -7.41
CA VAL A 780 49.19 2.87 -6.87
C VAL A 780 49.39 2.99 -5.36
N VAL A 781 48.42 2.62 -4.60
CA VAL A 781 48.46 2.72 -3.14
C VAL A 781 49.49 1.72 -2.65
N THR A 782 50.60 2.23 -2.18
CA THR A 782 51.68 1.43 -1.58
C THR A 782 51.35 1.00 -0.15
N ASP A 783 50.23 1.48 0.40
CA ASP A 783 49.77 1.12 1.73
C ASP A 783 48.76 -0.05 1.66
N PRO A 784 49.11 -1.27 2.15
CA PRO A 784 48.22 -2.43 2.14
C PRO A 784 46.93 -2.23 2.95
N ALA A 785 46.88 -1.21 3.81
CA ALA A 785 45.71 -0.89 4.62
C ALA A 785 44.69 0.02 3.90
N LYS A 786 45.04 0.59 2.75
CA LYS A 786 44.17 1.43 1.94
C LYS A 786 44.04 0.81 0.54
N PRO A 787 43.00 0.02 0.27
CA PRO A 787 42.78 -0.54 -1.05
C PRO A 787 42.64 0.58 -2.11
N GLY A 788 43.32 0.42 -3.23
CA GLY A 788 43.15 1.33 -4.38
C GLY A 788 41.72 1.25 -4.93
N LEU A 789 41.26 2.34 -5.51
CA LEU A 789 39.95 2.41 -6.18
C LEU A 789 40.11 2.02 -7.66
N THR A 790 40.12 0.71 -7.95
CA THR A 790 40.12 0.22 -9.34
C THR A 790 38.73 -0.17 -9.81
N VAL A 791 38.48 -0.21 -11.10
CA VAL A 791 37.18 -0.63 -11.66
C VAL A 791 36.78 -2.00 -11.21
N ASN A 792 37.74 -2.90 -11.07
CA ASN A 792 37.49 -4.30 -10.73
C ASN A 792 37.08 -4.50 -9.24
N ASP A 793 37.38 -3.53 -8.36
CA ASP A 793 37.03 -3.63 -6.95
C ASP A 793 35.53 -3.44 -6.68
N TRP A 794 34.81 -2.88 -7.69
CA TRP A 794 33.39 -2.57 -7.59
C TRP A 794 32.49 -3.53 -8.35
N ASP A 795 33.07 -4.37 -9.22
CA ASP A 795 32.33 -5.38 -9.95
C ASP A 795 31.70 -6.37 -8.98
N PHE A 796 30.44 -6.69 -9.20
CA PHE A 796 29.73 -7.61 -8.33
C PHE A 796 28.86 -8.61 -9.08
N SER A 797 28.63 -9.74 -8.47
CA SER A 797 27.60 -10.71 -8.83
C SER A 797 26.85 -11.12 -7.57
N TYR A 798 25.56 -10.90 -7.56
CA TYR A 798 24.71 -11.31 -6.47
C TYR A 798 23.62 -12.26 -6.98
N ALA A 799 23.48 -13.40 -6.32
CA ALA A 799 22.44 -14.38 -6.63
C ALA A 799 21.70 -14.76 -5.36
N ALA A 800 20.37 -14.89 -5.45
CA ALA A 800 19.52 -15.32 -4.35
C ALA A 800 18.45 -16.30 -4.82
N LEU A 801 18.03 -17.19 -3.92
CA LEU A 801 16.87 -18.05 -4.08
C LEU A 801 16.01 -17.97 -2.82
N ASN A 802 14.82 -17.44 -2.95
CA ASN A 802 13.82 -17.45 -1.91
C ASN A 802 12.74 -18.48 -2.27
N LEU A 803 12.54 -19.48 -1.42
CA LEU A 803 11.48 -20.47 -1.53
C LEU A 803 10.60 -20.38 -0.28
N ASN A 804 9.29 -20.28 -0.48
CA ASN A 804 8.30 -20.28 0.59
C ASN A 804 7.17 -21.26 0.25
N VAL A 805 6.91 -22.20 1.14
CA VAL A 805 5.83 -23.18 1.03
C VAL A 805 4.94 -23.03 2.24
N VAL A 806 3.69 -22.62 2.01
CA VAL A 806 2.71 -22.32 3.05
C VAL A 806 1.53 -23.26 2.92
N TYR A 807 1.35 -24.14 3.90
CA TYR A 807 0.09 -24.84 4.09
C TYR A 807 -0.75 -24.06 5.09
N ARG A 808 -2.01 -23.72 4.70
CA ARG A 808 -3.00 -23.04 5.53
C ARG A 808 -4.25 -23.89 5.66
N TRP A 809 -4.74 -23.98 6.87
CA TRP A 809 -6.00 -24.63 7.17
C TRP A 809 -6.83 -23.82 8.15
N GLU A 810 -7.96 -23.29 7.69
CA GLU A 810 -8.97 -22.69 8.55
C GLU A 810 -9.89 -23.80 9.05
N TYR A 811 -9.54 -24.36 10.23
CA TYR A 811 -10.24 -25.50 10.79
C TYR A 811 -11.57 -25.12 11.45
N ARG A 812 -11.77 -23.82 11.71
CA ARG A 812 -12.99 -23.20 12.20
C ARG A 812 -13.01 -21.74 11.72
N PRO A 813 -14.17 -21.09 11.46
CA PRO A 813 -14.22 -19.70 11.09
C PRO A 813 -13.40 -18.82 12.05
N GLY A 814 -12.47 -18.03 11.53
CA GLY A 814 -11.55 -17.18 12.30
C GLY A 814 -10.40 -17.91 13.00
N SER A 815 -10.33 -19.26 12.95
CA SER A 815 -9.29 -20.06 13.61
C SER A 815 -8.45 -20.79 12.57
N THR A 816 -7.13 -20.58 12.58
CA THR A 816 -6.25 -21.06 11.50
C THR A 816 -5.05 -21.82 12.02
N PHE A 817 -4.62 -22.81 11.24
CA PHE A 817 -3.33 -23.46 11.36
C PHE A 817 -2.48 -23.14 10.14
N TYR A 818 -1.23 -22.77 10.36
CA TYR A 818 -0.22 -22.59 9.34
C TYR A 818 0.97 -23.51 9.59
N LEU A 819 1.45 -24.12 8.51
CA LEU A 819 2.76 -24.75 8.48
C LEU A 819 3.53 -24.10 7.32
N VAL A 820 4.63 -23.45 7.65
CA VAL A 820 5.44 -22.69 6.69
C VAL A 820 6.83 -23.28 6.66
N TRP A 821 7.33 -23.56 5.45
CA TRP A 821 8.72 -23.84 5.21
C TRP A 821 9.30 -22.77 4.29
N THR A 822 10.28 -22.06 4.81
CA THR A 822 11.02 -21.05 4.06
C THR A 822 12.47 -21.54 3.89
N GLN A 823 12.98 -21.45 2.68
CA GLN A 823 14.37 -21.64 2.39
C GLN A 823 14.92 -20.40 1.72
N SER A 824 16.00 -19.85 2.25
CA SER A 824 16.74 -18.76 1.63
C SER A 824 18.17 -19.20 1.32
N ARG A 825 18.67 -18.77 0.19
CA ARG A 825 20.06 -18.88 -0.21
C ARG A 825 20.49 -17.59 -0.84
N SER A 826 21.65 -17.07 -0.51
CA SER A 826 22.23 -15.92 -1.19
C SER A 826 23.73 -16.11 -1.34
N ARG A 827 24.27 -15.54 -2.39
CA ARG A 827 25.69 -15.50 -2.65
C ARG A 827 26.04 -14.16 -3.27
N SER A 828 26.97 -13.48 -2.64
CA SER A 828 27.62 -12.30 -3.18
C SER A 828 29.06 -12.65 -3.49
N GLU A 829 29.52 -12.34 -4.66
CA GLU A 829 30.91 -12.52 -5.06
C GLU A 829 31.42 -11.23 -5.68
N ASP A 830 32.59 -10.79 -5.23
CA ASP A 830 33.38 -9.79 -5.92
C ASP A 830 33.97 -10.42 -7.17
N ARG A 831 33.69 -9.88 -8.34
CA ARG A 831 34.08 -10.49 -9.61
C ARG A 831 35.61 -10.56 -9.82
N TYR A 832 36.37 -9.83 -9.05
CA TYR A 832 37.83 -9.92 -9.04
C TYR A 832 38.38 -11.35 -8.92
N THR A 833 37.63 -12.23 -8.23
CA THR A 833 38.00 -13.64 -8.06
C THR A 833 37.50 -14.54 -9.19
N MET A 834 36.61 -14.07 -10.08
CA MET A 834 35.92 -14.91 -11.07
C MET A 834 36.43 -14.79 -12.50
N GLY A 835 37.32 -13.84 -12.82
CA GLY A 835 37.76 -13.56 -14.18
C GLY A 835 36.65 -13.01 -15.08
N ASP A 836 37.04 -12.33 -16.12
CA ASP A 836 36.24 -11.54 -17.07
C ASP A 836 35.09 -12.39 -17.68
N GLN A 837 33.93 -12.44 -17.02
CA GLN A 837 32.78 -13.19 -17.52
C GLN A 837 31.59 -12.27 -17.66
N ASN A 838 31.12 -12.08 -18.89
CA ASN A 838 29.85 -11.47 -19.22
C ASN A 838 28.70 -12.14 -18.47
N PHE A 839 27.58 -11.40 -18.24
CA PHE A 839 26.35 -11.95 -17.69
C PHE A 839 26.03 -13.29 -18.35
N SER A 840 26.08 -14.34 -17.55
CA SER A 840 25.68 -15.67 -17.96
C SER A 840 24.62 -16.17 -16.96
N PRO A 841 23.48 -16.62 -17.44
CA PRO A 841 22.47 -17.28 -16.57
C PRO A 841 23.06 -18.46 -15.79
N ASP A 842 24.14 -19.09 -16.31
CA ASP A 842 24.87 -20.16 -15.62
C ASP A 842 25.58 -19.69 -14.35
N ILE A 843 25.93 -18.41 -14.26
CA ILE A 843 26.62 -17.87 -13.08
C ILE A 843 25.63 -17.80 -11.89
N GLY A 844 24.38 -17.39 -12.14
CA GLY A 844 23.38 -17.29 -11.08
C GLY A 844 22.76 -18.62 -10.70
N GLY A 845 22.25 -19.36 -11.67
CA GLY A 845 21.41 -20.54 -11.41
C GLY A 845 22.15 -21.71 -10.74
N GLY A 846 23.41 -22.00 -11.17
CA GLY A 846 24.19 -23.08 -10.60
C GLY A 846 24.92 -22.74 -9.30
N GLN A 847 25.31 -21.49 -9.11
CA GLN A 847 26.13 -21.06 -7.97
C GLN A 847 25.29 -20.89 -6.69
N VAL A 848 24.03 -20.40 -6.79
CA VAL A 848 23.12 -20.29 -5.64
C VAL A 848 22.89 -21.65 -4.95
N PHE A 849 22.86 -22.73 -5.72
CA PHE A 849 22.66 -24.08 -5.16
C PHE A 849 23.91 -24.65 -4.49
N LYS A 850 25.09 -24.04 -4.64
CA LYS A 850 26.32 -24.47 -3.97
C LYS A 850 26.42 -23.99 -2.51
N ASN A 851 25.68 -22.91 -2.17
CA ASN A 851 25.61 -22.46 -0.80
C ASN A 851 24.63 -23.30 0.00
N GLU A 852 24.95 -23.54 1.25
CA GLU A 852 24.06 -24.22 2.18
C GLU A 852 22.81 -23.34 2.38
N PRO A 853 21.60 -23.93 2.38
CA PRO A 853 20.35 -23.19 2.57
C PRO A 853 20.16 -22.86 4.03
N GLU A 854 19.68 -21.67 4.30
CA GLU A 854 19.01 -21.39 5.56
C GLU A 854 17.58 -21.93 5.47
N ASN A 855 17.24 -22.90 6.30
CA ASN A 855 15.90 -23.46 6.39
C ASN A 855 15.19 -22.96 7.64
N ARG A 856 13.97 -22.47 7.48
CA ARG A 856 13.10 -22.11 8.60
C ARG A 856 11.79 -22.88 8.46
N VAL A 857 11.40 -23.57 9.53
CA VAL A 857 10.09 -24.22 9.63
C VAL A 857 9.32 -23.54 10.75
N LEU A 858 8.11 -23.07 10.43
CA LEU A 858 7.23 -22.40 11.37
C LEU A 858 5.87 -23.11 11.41
N ALA A 859 5.41 -23.41 12.62
CA ALA A 859 4.05 -23.86 12.89
C ALA A 859 3.33 -22.78 13.73
N LYS A 860 2.16 -22.33 13.27
CA LYS A 860 1.33 -21.34 13.95
C LYS A 860 -0.09 -21.85 14.08
N VAL A 861 -0.64 -21.73 15.28
CA VAL A 861 -2.05 -22.02 15.57
C VAL A 861 -2.69 -20.78 16.16
N THR A 862 -3.84 -20.39 15.63
CA THR A 862 -4.71 -19.34 16.19
C THR A 862 -6.04 -19.95 16.56
N TYR A 863 -6.67 -19.44 17.62
CA TYR A 863 -8.01 -19.89 18.02
C TYR A 863 -8.91 -18.67 18.32
N TRP A 864 -9.91 -18.45 17.47
CA TRP A 864 -10.84 -17.34 17.61
C TRP A 864 -11.97 -17.66 18.59
N ILE A 865 -12.21 -16.77 19.55
CA ILE A 865 -13.25 -16.86 20.58
C ILE A 865 -14.07 -15.56 20.51
N ALA A 866 -15.37 -15.67 20.25
CA ALA A 866 -16.34 -14.60 20.44
C ALA A 866 -17.02 -14.81 21.81
N LEU A 867 -17.10 -13.76 22.64
CA LEU A 867 -17.67 -13.75 23.99
C LEU A 867 -18.91 -12.90 24.05
#